data_ff12a9dbd2282f37c84c4c6e16ef9889
#
_entry.id   ff12a9dbd2282f37c84c4c6e16ef9889
#
_cell.length_a   1.000
_cell.length_b   1.000
_cell.length_c   1.000
_cell.angle_alpha   90.00
_cell.angle_beta   90.00
_cell.angle_gamma   90.00
#
_symmetry.space_group_name_H-M   'P 1'
#
loop_
_entity.id
_entity.type
_entity.pdbx_description
1 polymer ?
#
loop_
_entity_poly.entity_id
_entity_poly.type
_entity_poly.pdbx_seq_one_letter_code
_entity_poly.pdbx_strand_id
1 'polypeptide(L)'
;MYKRQERVIRERMTTQEIDTVTPKTLINIRPVTAALKEFFGSSQLSKFMDQINPIAELTDKRRLSSLGPGGLSRERAGMEVRDVNVSHYGRICPIESPEGANIGLITSLASYAKLNEYGFITTPYRKVVNKHITDDVVYLTADEEDGYYISQATVAVDKDNNITEEQVIARLNGENVMVEADKVNFVDVSPSQIVSVTTSCIPFLDHDDAKRALMGSNMQRQAVPLLRTEAPIVGTGVEYIAARDSGSTIVCKADGVVEYADSKKIIVKNAKGKDEYYLANFERSNAESNFSHNPIVRAGDKVHRGEVIADGPSTDKGELALGKNMVIAFMTCNGYNYEDAVVLNEKLVKDDVYTSLHIEHYDIDCRDTKLGPEEITRDIPNVSEEARKNLDANGIIKIGTEVHEGDILVGKVTPKGMQELTSEEKLLHAIFGEKTREVRDTSLRVAHGADGIIHDVKVYTKENSDELSAGVSKVIRVYIIQKRKIQVGDKMSGRHGNKGVVSLILPEEDMPYLPDGTPVDIVLNPQGVPSRMNLGQILELHLGMAGKKLGLHYATPVFDGATVDEISEEMAKAGMDPDGKTVLFNGRTGEPFENRVAVGVMYMIKLHHMVDDKIHARSTGPYSLVTQQPLGGKAQFGGQRFGEMEVWALYAYGACLLYTSPSPRD
;
A
#
# COMPACT_ATOMS: atom_id res chain seq x y z
N MET A 1 -7.09 -23.55 23.64
CA MET A 1 -7.61 -24.61 22.74
C MET A 1 -7.55 -25.98 23.42
N TYR A 2 -6.40 -26.48 23.86
CA TYR A 2 -6.19 -27.80 24.48
C TYR A 2 -7.12 -28.07 25.66
N LYS A 3 -7.15 -27.19 26.67
CA LYS A 3 -8.00 -27.33 27.85
C LYS A 3 -9.51 -27.37 27.54
N ARG A 4 -9.95 -26.59 26.51
CA ARG A 4 -11.37 -26.62 26.08
C ARG A 4 -11.73 -27.96 25.45
N GLN A 5 -10.82 -28.51 24.62
CA GLN A 5 -11.05 -29.82 23.99
C GLN A 5 -11.01 -30.99 25.01
N GLU A 6 -10.05 -30.96 25.93
CA GLU A 6 -9.95 -31.93 27.01
C GLU A 6 -11.25 -32.00 27.85
N ARG A 7 -11.79 -30.83 28.21
CA ARG A 7 -13.05 -30.73 28.93
C ARG A 7 -14.21 -31.40 28.17
N VAL A 8 -14.35 -31.10 26.87
CA VAL A 8 -15.41 -31.67 26.02
C VAL A 8 -15.25 -33.18 25.88
N ILE A 9 -14.04 -33.68 25.73
CA ILE A 9 -13.76 -35.12 25.65
C ILE A 9 -14.15 -35.77 26.98
N ARG A 10 -13.78 -35.21 28.12
CA ARG A 10 -14.11 -35.71 29.46
C ARG A 10 -15.63 -35.77 29.69
N GLU A 11 -16.36 -34.70 29.32
CA GLU A 11 -17.82 -34.64 29.38
C GLU A 11 -18.48 -35.72 28.49
N ARG A 12 -17.97 -35.93 27.27
CA ARG A 12 -18.50 -36.98 26.37
C ARG A 12 -18.19 -38.39 26.83
N MET A 13 -17.03 -38.62 27.43
CA MET A 13 -16.67 -39.92 27.99
C MET A 13 -17.59 -40.32 29.17
N THR A 14 -18.13 -39.35 29.90
CA THR A 14 -19.08 -39.63 31.01
C THR A 14 -20.51 -39.86 30.53
N THR A 15 -20.88 -39.40 29.34
CA THR A 15 -22.24 -39.44 28.80
C THR A 15 -22.48 -40.52 27.76
N GLN A 16 -21.43 -41.11 27.18
CA GLN A 16 -21.54 -42.15 26.14
C GLN A 16 -21.23 -43.56 26.69
N GLU A 17 -21.90 -44.56 26.12
CA GLU A 17 -21.62 -45.97 26.43
C GLU A 17 -20.24 -46.37 25.89
N ILE A 18 -19.45 -47.06 26.72
CA ILE A 18 -18.04 -47.38 26.46
C ILE A 18 -17.85 -48.19 25.16
N ASP A 19 -18.80 -49.05 24.83
CA ASP A 19 -18.72 -49.96 23.69
C ASP A 19 -18.88 -49.27 22.31
N THR A 20 -19.43 -48.03 22.28
CA THR A 20 -19.68 -47.24 21.07
C THR A 20 -18.70 -46.11 20.87
N VAL A 21 -17.76 -45.93 21.80
CA VAL A 21 -16.84 -44.79 21.81
C VAL A 21 -15.71 -44.96 20.77
N THR A 22 -15.65 -44.05 19.82
CA THR A 22 -14.54 -43.92 18.89
C THR A 22 -13.87 -42.53 19.01
N PRO A 23 -12.60 -42.36 18.64
CA PRO A 23 -11.97 -41.04 18.66
C PRO A 23 -12.81 -39.97 17.91
N LYS A 24 -13.48 -40.38 16.84
CA LYS A 24 -14.31 -39.51 16.01
C LYS A 24 -15.57 -39.01 16.70
N THR A 25 -16.16 -39.82 17.57
CA THR A 25 -17.35 -39.45 18.39
C THR A 25 -16.98 -38.59 19.60
N LEU A 26 -15.77 -38.76 20.15
CA LEU A 26 -15.30 -37.99 21.32
C LEU A 26 -14.83 -36.59 20.94
N ILE A 27 -14.15 -36.47 19.82
CA ILE A 27 -13.59 -35.19 19.36
C ILE A 27 -14.71 -34.29 18.80
N ASN A 28 -14.81 -33.08 19.32
CA ASN A 28 -15.73 -32.06 18.81
C ASN A 28 -14.94 -30.94 18.13
N ILE A 29 -15.15 -30.74 16.84
CA ILE A 29 -14.46 -29.72 16.08
C ILE A 29 -14.91 -28.29 16.43
N ARG A 30 -16.16 -28.11 16.91
CA ARG A 30 -16.75 -26.79 17.19
C ARG A 30 -15.93 -25.92 18.16
N PRO A 31 -15.44 -26.41 19.32
CA PRO A 31 -14.62 -25.62 20.23
C PRO A 31 -13.28 -25.20 19.61
N VAL A 32 -12.72 -26.05 18.72
CA VAL A 32 -11.47 -25.73 17.99
C VAL A 32 -11.71 -24.64 16.98
N THR A 33 -12.73 -24.80 16.16
CA THR A 33 -13.14 -23.80 15.16
C THR A 33 -13.50 -22.47 15.81
N ALA A 34 -14.25 -22.49 16.94
CA ALA A 34 -14.60 -21.28 17.68
C ALA A 34 -13.35 -20.57 18.24
N ALA A 35 -12.38 -21.31 18.77
CA ALA A 35 -11.14 -20.74 19.28
C ALA A 35 -10.26 -20.14 18.17
N LEU A 36 -10.23 -20.78 17.00
CA LEU A 36 -9.53 -20.24 15.82
C LEU A 36 -10.22 -18.97 15.30
N LYS A 37 -11.54 -18.98 15.16
CA LYS A 37 -12.32 -17.80 14.76
C LYS A 37 -12.20 -16.66 15.77
N GLU A 38 -12.18 -16.95 17.07
CA GLU A 38 -11.95 -15.97 18.13
C GLU A 38 -10.56 -15.33 18.01
N PHE A 39 -9.51 -16.15 17.77
CA PHE A 39 -8.15 -15.64 17.60
C PHE A 39 -8.00 -14.77 16.36
N PHE A 40 -8.38 -15.27 15.18
CA PHE A 40 -8.22 -14.51 13.93
C PHE A 40 -9.19 -13.33 13.77
N GLY A 41 -10.36 -13.38 14.40
CA GLY A 41 -11.37 -12.31 14.29
C GLY A 41 -11.33 -11.25 15.39
N SER A 42 -10.82 -11.59 16.59
CA SER A 42 -10.93 -10.71 17.77
C SER A 42 -9.60 -10.39 18.44
N SER A 43 -8.49 -11.07 18.07
CA SER A 43 -7.18 -10.77 18.64
C SER A 43 -6.66 -9.42 18.15
N GLN A 44 -6.12 -8.61 19.07
CA GLN A 44 -5.50 -7.32 18.73
C GLN A 44 -4.26 -7.47 17.83
N LEU A 45 -3.58 -8.62 17.88
CA LEU A 45 -2.39 -8.91 17.08
C LEU A 45 -2.73 -9.48 15.69
N SER A 46 -3.97 -9.92 15.48
CA SER A 46 -4.44 -10.36 14.17
C SER A 46 -4.82 -9.14 13.34
N LYS A 47 -4.03 -8.83 12.36
CA LYS A 47 -4.20 -7.69 11.45
C LYS A 47 -4.47 -8.20 10.04
N PHE A 48 -5.37 -7.52 9.32
CA PHE A 48 -5.53 -7.71 7.89
C PHE A 48 -4.28 -7.19 7.17
N MET A 49 -3.66 -8.00 6.33
CA MET A 49 -2.39 -7.66 5.69
C MET A 49 -2.55 -6.46 4.75
N ASP A 50 -1.68 -5.46 4.90
CA ASP A 50 -1.57 -4.35 3.95
C ASP A 50 -1.03 -4.88 2.62
N GLN A 51 -1.87 -4.88 1.60
CA GLN A 51 -1.59 -5.46 0.29
C GLN A 51 -1.74 -4.44 -0.84
N ILE A 52 -1.32 -3.20 -0.59
CA ILE A 52 -1.33 -2.14 -1.61
C ILE A 52 -0.25 -2.43 -2.65
N ASN A 53 0.96 -2.74 -2.20
CA ASN A 53 2.13 -3.00 -3.03
C ASN A 53 3.06 -4.03 -2.37
N PRO A 54 4.06 -4.59 -3.08
CA PRO A 54 4.94 -5.62 -2.55
C PRO A 54 5.69 -5.23 -1.28
N ILE A 55 6.14 -3.98 -1.18
CA ILE A 55 6.90 -3.54 -0.01
C ILE A 55 6.01 -3.38 1.22
N ALA A 56 4.73 -3.03 1.04
CA ALA A 56 3.75 -2.99 2.13
C ALA A 56 3.53 -4.39 2.72
N GLU A 57 3.41 -5.42 1.88
CA GLU A 57 3.30 -6.81 2.32
C GLU A 57 4.53 -7.26 3.08
N LEU A 58 5.72 -6.99 2.55
CA LEU A 58 6.99 -7.37 3.17
C LEU A 58 7.17 -6.70 4.54
N THR A 59 6.89 -5.40 4.61
CA THR A 59 6.99 -4.65 5.86
C THR A 59 5.98 -5.12 6.90
N ASP A 60 4.78 -5.45 6.49
CA ASP A 60 3.73 -5.92 7.41
C ASP A 60 4.10 -7.26 8.06
N LYS A 61 4.78 -8.15 7.32
CA LYS A 61 5.32 -9.42 7.83
C LYS A 61 6.51 -9.22 8.80
N ARG A 62 7.21 -8.10 8.72
CA ARG A 62 8.39 -7.75 9.55
C ARG A 62 8.08 -6.74 10.66
N ARG A 63 6.83 -6.48 10.94
CA ARG A 63 6.39 -5.49 11.92
C ARG A 63 6.42 -6.04 13.34
N LEU A 64 6.90 -5.21 14.26
CA LEU A 64 6.95 -5.48 15.69
C LEU A 64 5.96 -4.56 16.40
N SER A 65 5.17 -5.10 17.35
CA SER A 65 4.22 -4.33 18.15
C SER A 65 4.47 -4.55 19.64
N SER A 66 4.57 -3.44 20.37
CA SER A 66 4.61 -3.47 21.85
C SER A 66 3.23 -3.58 22.49
N LEU A 67 2.17 -3.45 21.69
CA LEU A 67 0.79 -3.47 22.12
C LEU A 67 0.24 -4.91 22.14
N GLY A 68 -0.81 -5.15 22.90
CA GLY A 68 -1.55 -6.41 22.88
C GLY A 68 -1.46 -7.21 24.18
N PRO A 69 -1.95 -8.46 24.18
CA PRO A 69 -1.93 -9.33 25.35
C PRO A 69 -0.50 -9.60 25.84
N GLY A 70 -0.23 -9.26 27.09
CA GLY A 70 1.12 -9.36 27.70
C GLY A 70 2.04 -8.18 27.38
N GLY A 71 1.60 -7.20 26.58
CA GLY A 71 2.32 -5.99 26.23
C GLY A 71 1.78 -4.73 26.92
N LEU A 72 2.12 -3.57 26.33
CA LEU A 72 1.72 -2.26 26.83
C LEU A 72 0.35 -1.84 26.29
N SER A 73 -0.29 -0.89 26.98
CA SER A 73 -1.41 -0.12 26.43
C SER A 73 -0.94 1.27 26.06
N ARG A 74 -1.58 1.90 25.06
CA ARG A 74 -1.22 3.25 24.58
C ARG A 74 -1.19 4.29 25.69
N GLU A 75 -2.13 4.20 26.62
CA GLU A 75 -2.31 5.15 27.72
C GLU A 75 -1.20 5.02 28.79
N ARG A 76 -0.63 3.81 28.94
CA ARG A 76 0.42 3.51 29.90
C ARG A 76 1.83 3.63 29.33
N ALA A 77 1.96 3.77 28.04
CA ALA A 77 3.25 3.90 27.38
C ALA A 77 3.77 5.33 27.48
N GLY A 78 4.75 5.57 28.36
CA GLY A 78 5.46 6.83 28.47
C GLY A 78 6.46 7.04 27.33
N MET A 79 7.23 8.16 27.40
CA MET A 79 8.26 8.50 26.39
C MET A 79 9.40 7.48 26.39
N GLU A 80 9.81 6.97 27.54
CA GLU A 80 10.94 6.06 27.69
C GLU A 80 10.84 4.78 26.85
N VAL A 81 9.63 4.19 26.76
CA VAL A 81 9.40 2.97 25.97
C VAL A 81 9.25 3.23 24.47
N ARG A 82 9.14 4.50 24.07
CA ARG A 82 9.02 4.94 22.67
C ARG A 82 10.34 5.36 22.07
N ASP A 83 11.34 5.63 22.92
CA ASP A 83 12.67 6.07 22.51
C ASP A 83 13.48 4.92 21.89
N VAL A 84 14.45 5.29 21.06
CA VAL A 84 15.43 4.36 20.49
C VAL A 84 16.44 3.98 21.58
N ASN A 85 16.58 2.68 21.83
CA ASN A 85 17.56 2.15 22.77
C ASN A 85 18.81 1.63 22.03
N VAL A 86 19.94 1.60 22.73
CA VAL A 86 21.21 1.07 22.18
C VAL A 86 21.05 -0.35 21.64
N SER A 87 20.27 -1.20 22.32
CA SER A 87 19.96 -2.59 21.90
C SER A 87 19.21 -2.69 20.56
N HIS A 88 18.69 -1.58 20.05
CA HIS A 88 18.00 -1.55 18.75
C HIS A 88 18.96 -1.64 17.57
N TYR A 89 20.24 -1.36 17.77
CA TYR A 89 21.24 -1.34 16.71
C TYR A 89 21.27 -2.66 15.93
N GLY A 90 21.07 -2.56 14.60
CA GLY A 90 21.02 -3.72 13.71
C GLY A 90 19.83 -4.68 13.90
N ARG A 91 18.92 -4.43 14.86
CA ARG A 91 17.76 -5.25 15.20
C ARG A 91 16.44 -4.59 14.86
N ILE A 92 16.25 -3.36 15.29
CA ILE A 92 15.02 -2.59 15.10
C ILE A 92 15.37 -1.29 14.38
N CYS A 93 14.67 -1.00 13.29
CA CYS A 93 14.87 0.25 12.55
C CYS A 93 14.52 1.47 13.41
N PRO A 94 15.43 2.45 13.54
CA PRO A 94 15.17 3.65 14.32
C PRO A 94 14.28 4.67 13.62
N ILE A 95 14.07 4.53 12.30
CA ILE A 95 13.39 5.52 11.45
C ILE A 95 11.95 5.07 11.14
N GLU A 96 11.73 3.83 10.74
CA GLU A 96 10.41 3.35 10.35
C GLU A 96 9.51 3.12 11.56
N SER A 97 8.56 4.03 11.77
CA SER A 97 7.55 3.98 12.82
C SER A 97 6.31 4.73 12.33
N PRO A 98 5.08 4.42 12.81
CA PRO A 98 3.91 5.23 12.52
C PRO A 98 4.05 6.66 13.06
N GLU A 99 3.43 7.61 12.38
CA GLU A 99 3.22 8.95 12.93
C GLU A 99 2.00 8.95 13.87
N GLY A 100 2.06 9.67 14.97
CA GLY A 100 0.94 9.87 15.89
C GLY A 100 1.01 9.02 17.17
N ALA A 101 -0.13 8.56 17.67
CA ALA A 101 -0.25 7.93 19.00
C ALA A 101 0.55 6.63 19.17
N ASN A 102 0.88 5.94 18.10
CA ASN A 102 1.62 4.67 18.11
C ASN A 102 3.11 4.81 17.84
N ILE A 103 3.65 6.04 17.78
CA ILE A 103 5.08 6.26 17.53
C ILE A 103 5.94 5.53 18.58
N GLY A 104 6.95 4.81 18.12
CA GLY A 104 7.84 4.03 18.99
C GLY A 104 7.24 2.74 19.56
N LEU A 105 5.92 2.55 19.54
CA LEU A 105 5.24 1.33 20.01
C LEU A 105 5.09 0.28 18.92
N ILE A 106 5.03 0.72 17.67
CA ILE A 106 5.04 -0.12 16.49
C ILE A 106 6.32 0.19 15.73
N THR A 107 7.15 -0.82 15.53
CA THR A 107 8.46 -0.70 14.89
C THR A 107 8.62 -1.76 13.81
N SER A 108 9.68 -1.69 13.06
CA SER A 108 10.01 -2.67 12.03
C SER A 108 11.36 -3.31 12.28
N LEU A 109 11.45 -4.59 11.94
CA LEU A 109 12.68 -5.36 12.02
C LEU A 109 13.72 -4.78 11.04
N ALA A 110 14.97 -4.64 11.45
CA ALA A 110 16.05 -4.20 10.58
C ALA A 110 16.30 -5.24 9.46
N SER A 111 16.89 -4.79 8.34
CA SER A 111 17.00 -5.58 7.11
C SER A 111 17.69 -6.94 7.29
N TYR A 112 18.77 -6.99 8.05
CA TYR A 112 19.55 -8.21 8.29
C TYR A 112 19.19 -8.95 9.58
N ALA A 113 18.33 -8.40 10.42
CA ALA A 113 17.94 -8.99 11.70
C ALA A 113 17.15 -10.29 11.52
N LYS A 114 17.40 -11.25 12.40
CA LYS A 114 16.70 -12.53 12.48
C LYS A 114 16.25 -12.82 13.91
N LEU A 115 15.30 -13.73 14.04
CA LEU A 115 14.90 -14.27 15.35
C LEU A 115 15.66 -15.58 15.62
N ASN A 116 16.17 -15.73 16.84
CA ASN A 116 16.74 -17.00 17.30
C ASN A 116 15.64 -17.98 17.74
N GLU A 117 16.03 -19.19 18.14
CA GLU A 117 15.12 -20.25 18.60
C GLU A 117 14.27 -19.86 19.83
N TYR A 118 14.76 -18.91 20.64
CA TYR A 118 14.09 -18.39 21.84
C TYR A 118 13.21 -17.18 21.56
N GLY A 119 13.23 -16.64 20.33
CA GLY A 119 12.45 -15.46 19.94
C GLY A 119 13.15 -14.12 20.18
N PHE A 120 14.44 -14.11 20.54
CA PHE A 120 15.24 -12.88 20.61
C PHE A 120 15.69 -12.43 19.22
N ILE A 121 15.76 -11.12 19.03
CA ILE A 121 16.25 -10.53 17.79
C ILE A 121 17.76 -10.53 17.78
N THR A 122 18.36 -11.07 16.73
CA THR A 122 19.81 -11.15 16.52
C THR A 122 20.22 -10.37 15.29
N THR A 123 21.45 -9.87 15.28
CA THR A 123 22.05 -9.15 14.15
C THR A 123 23.37 -9.82 13.73
N PRO A 124 23.70 -9.85 12.42
CA PRO A 124 24.90 -10.51 11.94
C PRO A 124 26.13 -9.60 12.07
N TYR A 125 27.26 -10.21 12.44
CA TYR A 125 28.57 -9.59 12.47
C TYR A 125 29.61 -10.51 11.83
N ARG A 126 30.62 -9.92 11.18
CA ARG A 126 31.81 -10.63 10.70
C ARG A 126 32.85 -10.71 11.80
N LYS A 127 33.41 -11.88 12.02
CA LYS A 127 34.45 -12.07 13.03
C LYS A 127 35.79 -11.53 12.53
N VAL A 128 36.53 -10.85 13.41
CA VAL A 128 37.87 -10.34 13.14
C VAL A 128 38.88 -11.17 13.93
N VAL A 129 39.96 -11.59 13.28
CA VAL A 129 41.07 -12.31 13.90
C VAL A 129 42.39 -11.69 13.45
N ASN A 130 43.13 -11.10 14.38
CA ASN A 130 44.43 -10.44 14.10
C ASN A 130 44.35 -9.41 12.95
N LYS A 131 43.44 -8.46 13.05
CA LYS A 131 43.10 -7.43 12.03
C LYS A 131 42.52 -7.99 10.71
N HIS A 132 42.39 -9.28 10.56
CA HIS A 132 41.82 -9.89 9.36
C HIS A 132 40.31 -10.13 9.56
N ILE A 133 39.50 -9.57 8.66
CA ILE A 133 38.04 -9.77 8.65
C ILE A 133 37.77 -11.11 7.97
N THR A 134 37.21 -12.05 8.70
CA THR A 134 36.85 -13.38 8.20
C THR A 134 35.50 -13.38 7.51
N ASP A 135 35.22 -14.39 6.69
CA ASP A 135 33.90 -14.60 6.09
C ASP A 135 32.90 -15.27 7.05
N ASP A 136 33.35 -15.59 8.27
CA ASP A 136 32.49 -16.16 9.31
C ASP A 136 31.51 -15.11 9.84
N VAL A 137 30.22 -15.34 9.59
CA VAL A 137 29.13 -14.48 10.08
C VAL A 137 28.51 -15.10 11.32
N VAL A 138 28.53 -14.33 12.42
CA VAL A 138 27.95 -14.75 13.70
C VAL A 138 26.75 -13.85 14.01
N TYR A 139 25.62 -14.47 14.40
CA TYR A 139 24.44 -13.74 14.84
C TYR A 139 24.46 -13.61 16.36
N LEU A 140 24.48 -12.36 16.87
CA LEU A 140 24.52 -12.05 18.28
C LEU A 140 23.23 -11.38 18.75
N THR A 141 22.80 -11.72 19.96
CA THR A 141 21.77 -10.98 20.71
C THR A 141 22.39 -9.73 21.37
N ALA A 142 21.54 -8.82 21.91
CA ALA A 142 22.05 -7.58 22.47
C ALA A 142 22.93 -7.78 23.72
N ASP A 143 22.61 -8.79 24.52
CA ASP A 143 23.37 -9.17 25.73
C ASP A 143 24.68 -9.90 25.39
N GLU A 144 24.73 -10.62 24.29
CA GLU A 144 25.95 -11.28 23.81
C GLU A 144 26.97 -10.30 23.22
N GLU A 145 26.54 -9.10 22.82
CA GLU A 145 27.43 -8.03 22.33
C GLU A 145 28.24 -7.36 23.43
N ASP A 146 27.76 -7.45 24.67
CA ASP A 146 28.40 -6.78 25.79
C ASP A 146 29.85 -7.25 25.97
N GLY A 147 30.77 -6.29 26.02
CA GLY A 147 32.20 -6.54 26.21
C GLY A 147 32.99 -6.80 24.92
N TYR A 148 32.37 -6.84 23.74
CA TYR A 148 33.07 -6.92 22.47
C TYR A 148 33.24 -5.54 21.81
N TYR A 149 34.40 -5.34 21.19
CA TYR A 149 34.66 -4.19 20.34
C TYR A 149 34.15 -4.47 18.93
N ILE A 150 33.11 -3.76 18.52
CA ILE A 150 32.45 -3.94 17.22
C ILE A 150 32.66 -2.69 16.38
N SER A 151 33.34 -2.83 15.24
CA SER A 151 33.62 -1.72 14.33
C SER A 151 32.57 -1.62 13.22
N GLN A 152 32.51 -0.48 12.56
CA GLN A 152 31.59 -0.24 11.46
C GLN A 152 32.05 -0.93 10.18
N ALA A 153 31.12 -1.24 9.26
CA ALA A 153 31.44 -1.85 7.97
C ALA A 153 32.27 -0.96 7.03
N THR A 154 32.32 0.36 7.30
CA THR A 154 33.04 1.38 6.51
C THR A 154 34.52 1.49 6.85
N VAL A 155 35.04 0.64 7.73
CA VAL A 155 36.47 0.62 8.07
C VAL A 155 37.31 0.33 6.83
N ALA A 156 38.41 1.11 6.66
CA ALA A 156 39.32 0.90 5.54
C ALA A 156 40.02 -0.46 5.60
N VAL A 157 39.84 -1.25 4.54
CA VAL A 157 40.40 -2.59 4.42
C VAL A 157 41.30 -2.70 3.17
N ASP A 158 42.31 -3.55 3.24
CA ASP A 158 43.15 -3.90 2.09
C ASP A 158 42.48 -5.00 1.23
N LYS A 159 43.06 -5.29 0.08
CA LYS A 159 42.57 -6.34 -0.84
C LYS A 159 42.46 -7.73 -0.20
N ASP A 160 43.21 -7.96 0.87
CA ASP A 160 43.22 -9.21 1.65
C ASP A 160 42.29 -9.14 2.89
N ASN A 161 41.34 -8.23 2.91
CA ASN A 161 40.41 -7.99 4.04
C ASN A 161 41.07 -7.69 5.39
N ASN A 162 42.26 -7.08 5.39
CA ASN A 162 42.91 -6.62 6.61
C ASN A 162 42.57 -5.15 6.88
N ILE A 163 42.34 -4.81 8.13
CA ILE A 163 42.12 -3.44 8.58
C ILE A 163 43.43 -2.68 8.43
N THR A 164 43.44 -1.59 7.64
CA THR A 164 44.63 -0.80 7.33
C THR A 164 44.93 0.29 8.36
N GLU A 165 43.93 0.74 9.07
CA GLU A 165 44.03 1.79 10.09
C GLU A 165 44.63 1.23 11.40
N GLU A 166 45.49 1.99 12.06
CA GLU A 166 46.04 1.61 13.39
C GLU A 166 45.00 1.75 14.50
N GLN A 167 44.17 2.81 14.40
CA GLN A 167 43.08 3.09 15.33
C GLN A 167 41.75 3.20 14.57
N VAL A 168 40.75 2.53 15.07
CA VAL A 168 39.41 2.49 14.50
C VAL A 168 38.36 2.88 15.54
N ILE A 169 37.25 3.42 15.06
CA ILE A 169 36.09 3.67 15.91
C ILE A 169 35.36 2.34 16.08
N ALA A 170 35.21 1.91 17.33
CA ALA A 170 34.43 0.72 17.68
C ALA A 170 33.38 1.06 18.73
N ARG A 171 32.28 0.32 18.69
CA ARG A 171 31.22 0.37 19.69
C ARG A 171 31.53 -0.63 20.79
N LEU A 172 31.49 -0.17 22.04
CA LEU A 172 31.60 -0.98 23.26
C LEU A 172 30.46 -0.60 24.21
N ASN A 173 29.60 -1.55 24.57
CA ASN A 173 28.47 -1.34 25.48
C ASN A 173 27.58 -0.14 25.08
N GLY A 174 27.48 0.15 23.78
CA GLY A 174 26.70 1.25 23.23
C GLY A 174 27.40 2.60 23.13
N GLU A 175 28.64 2.72 23.58
CA GLU A 175 29.45 3.94 23.43
C GLU A 175 30.49 3.78 22.32
N ASN A 176 30.72 4.84 21.55
CA ASN A 176 31.77 4.86 20.55
C ASN A 176 33.13 5.19 21.20
N VAL A 177 34.06 4.28 21.04
CA VAL A 177 35.42 4.42 21.57
C VAL A 177 36.45 4.23 20.46
N MET A 178 37.57 4.96 20.54
CA MET A 178 38.72 4.76 19.65
C MET A 178 39.57 3.63 20.24
N VAL A 179 39.79 2.59 19.45
CA VAL A 179 40.56 1.40 19.84
C VAL A 179 41.59 1.04 18.80
N GLU A 180 42.66 0.36 19.22
CA GLU A 180 43.63 -0.25 18.32
C GLU A 180 42.94 -1.35 17.48
N ALA A 181 43.27 -1.42 16.22
CA ALA A 181 42.67 -2.39 15.29
C ALA A 181 42.83 -3.88 15.73
N ASP A 182 43.88 -4.16 16.52
CA ASP A 182 44.11 -5.50 17.07
C ASP A 182 43.09 -5.94 18.12
N LYS A 183 42.36 -4.99 18.73
CA LYS A 183 41.38 -5.27 19.77
C LYS A 183 39.96 -5.45 19.21
N VAL A 184 39.74 -5.17 17.93
CA VAL A 184 38.44 -5.33 17.29
C VAL A 184 38.09 -6.81 17.20
N ASN A 185 36.91 -7.16 17.73
CA ASN A 185 36.41 -8.54 17.75
C ASN A 185 35.51 -8.83 16.55
N PHE A 186 34.66 -7.86 16.19
CA PHE A 186 33.67 -7.97 15.14
C PHE A 186 33.57 -6.69 14.30
N VAL A 187 33.08 -6.85 13.07
CA VAL A 187 32.77 -5.75 12.16
C VAL A 187 31.36 -5.96 11.61
N ASP A 188 30.62 -4.86 11.44
CA ASP A 188 29.30 -4.88 10.82
C ASP A 188 29.36 -5.47 9.42
N VAL A 189 28.30 -6.18 9.01
CA VAL A 189 28.24 -6.82 7.68
C VAL A 189 28.00 -5.78 6.58
N SER A 190 27.13 -4.80 6.84
CA SER A 190 26.78 -3.73 5.91
C SER A 190 26.37 -2.47 6.68
N PRO A 191 26.64 -1.27 6.14
CA PRO A 191 26.15 -0.03 6.75
C PRO A 191 24.61 0.04 6.82
N SER A 192 23.92 -0.59 5.87
CA SER A 192 22.45 -0.61 5.80
C SER A 192 21.77 -1.55 6.80
N GLN A 193 22.55 -2.31 7.60
CA GLN A 193 21.96 -3.26 8.56
C GLN A 193 21.14 -2.64 9.67
N ILE A 194 21.31 -1.34 9.95
CA ILE A 194 20.58 -0.63 11.00
C ILE A 194 19.18 -0.21 10.63
N VAL A 195 18.83 -0.17 9.35
CA VAL A 195 17.55 0.31 8.83
C VAL A 195 16.68 -0.83 8.31
N SER A 196 15.36 -0.58 8.24
CA SER A 196 14.39 -1.51 7.67
C SER A 196 14.51 -1.59 6.14
N VAL A 197 13.85 -2.57 5.53
CA VAL A 197 13.84 -2.74 4.07
C VAL A 197 13.26 -1.51 3.37
N THR A 198 12.16 -0.95 3.87
CA THR A 198 11.53 0.24 3.27
C THR A 198 12.43 1.46 3.35
N THR A 199 13.08 1.66 4.49
CA THR A 199 14.05 2.76 4.67
C THR A 199 15.29 2.56 3.82
N SER A 200 15.72 1.31 3.60
CA SER A 200 16.85 0.98 2.72
C SER A 200 16.59 1.31 1.24
N CYS A 201 15.34 1.50 0.84
CA CYS A 201 14.98 1.91 -0.53
C CYS A 201 15.03 3.43 -0.75
N ILE A 202 15.41 4.23 0.25
CA ILE A 202 15.56 5.70 0.13
C ILE A 202 17.00 6.01 -0.27
N PRO A 203 17.27 6.49 -1.49
CA PRO A 203 18.62 6.90 -1.88
C PRO A 203 19.02 8.18 -1.11
N PHE A 204 20.30 8.33 -0.82
CA PHE A 204 20.84 9.49 -0.07
C PHE A 204 20.16 9.76 1.27
N LEU A 205 19.78 8.69 1.98
CA LEU A 205 19.13 8.77 3.29
C LEU A 205 19.96 9.57 4.31
N ASP A 206 21.27 9.49 4.26
CA ASP A 206 22.23 10.19 5.10
C ASP A 206 22.19 11.72 4.95
N HIS A 207 21.64 12.22 3.85
CA HIS A 207 21.41 13.65 3.59
C HIS A 207 20.00 14.12 3.94
N ASP A 208 19.14 13.25 4.47
CA ASP A 208 17.78 13.57 4.86
C ASP A 208 17.62 13.61 6.39
N ASP A 209 16.83 14.55 6.89
CA ASP A 209 16.42 14.57 8.29
C ASP A 209 15.61 13.31 8.65
N ALA A 210 15.85 12.76 9.84
CA ALA A 210 15.22 11.53 10.30
C ALA A 210 13.68 11.58 10.26
N LYS A 211 13.09 12.73 10.60
CA LYS A 211 11.63 12.94 10.54
C LYS A 211 11.09 12.82 9.12
N ARG A 212 11.83 13.34 8.14
CA ARG A 212 11.45 13.23 6.71
C ARG A 212 11.70 11.84 6.16
N ALA A 213 12.76 11.18 6.58
CA ALA A 213 13.01 9.78 6.25
C ALA A 213 11.90 8.86 6.78
N LEU A 214 11.39 9.10 7.99
CA LEU A 214 10.23 8.40 8.54
C LEU A 214 8.99 8.58 7.67
N MET A 215 8.70 9.82 7.25
CA MET A 215 7.58 10.10 6.35
C MET A 215 7.76 9.42 4.99
N GLY A 216 8.96 9.48 4.40
CA GLY A 216 9.29 8.82 3.13
C GLY A 216 9.13 7.32 3.19
N SER A 217 9.65 6.69 4.23
CA SER A 217 9.49 5.25 4.47
C SER A 217 8.02 4.85 4.58
N ASN A 218 7.22 5.58 5.34
CA ASN A 218 5.78 5.32 5.48
C ASN A 218 5.02 5.52 4.17
N MET A 219 5.36 6.53 3.37
CA MET A 219 4.68 6.82 2.11
C MET A 219 4.99 5.81 1.01
N GLN A 220 6.18 5.22 0.95
CA GLN A 220 6.48 4.14 0.02
C GLN A 220 5.52 2.95 0.18
N ARG A 221 5.07 2.64 1.40
CA ARG A 221 4.09 1.58 1.66
C ARG A 221 2.68 1.91 1.16
N GLN A 222 2.39 3.19 0.90
CA GLN A 222 1.09 3.67 0.40
C GLN A 222 1.07 3.87 -1.12
N ALA A 223 2.13 3.48 -1.82
CA ALA A 223 2.24 3.62 -3.27
C ALA A 223 1.25 2.72 -3.99
N VAL A 224 0.46 3.29 -4.90
CA VAL A 224 -0.52 2.54 -5.70
C VAL A 224 0.17 1.86 -6.87
N PRO A 225 -0.12 0.58 -7.17
CA PRO A 225 0.35 -0.08 -8.38
C PRO A 225 -0.17 0.62 -9.63
N LEU A 226 0.76 1.03 -10.50
CA LEU A 226 0.44 1.71 -11.75
C LEU A 226 0.21 0.69 -12.88
N LEU A 227 -0.52 1.09 -13.90
CA LEU A 227 -0.79 0.26 -15.08
C LEU A 227 0.51 -0.11 -15.82
N ARG A 228 1.43 0.84 -15.93
CA ARG A 228 2.79 0.63 -16.46
C ARG A 228 3.77 1.00 -15.38
N THR A 229 4.59 0.06 -14.99
CA THR A 229 5.63 0.23 -13.97
C THR A 229 6.94 0.69 -14.60
N GLU A 230 7.80 1.30 -13.80
CA GLU A 230 9.13 1.75 -14.21
C GLU A 230 10.07 1.70 -13.01
N ALA A 231 11.18 1.02 -13.16
CA ALA A 231 12.22 0.98 -12.12
C ALA A 231 12.86 2.36 -11.93
N PRO A 232 13.28 2.73 -10.72
CA PRO A 232 13.94 4.01 -10.47
C PRO A 232 15.30 4.08 -11.18
N ILE A 233 15.63 5.23 -11.79
CA ILE A 233 16.95 5.48 -12.36
C ILE A 233 18.01 5.55 -11.25
N VAL A 234 17.64 6.18 -10.13
CA VAL A 234 18.49 6.23 -8.92
C VAL A 234 17.87 5.31 -7.88
N GLY A 235 18.44 4.14 -7.69
CA GLY A 235 18.04 3.14 -6.72
C GLY A 235 19.11 2.94 -5.64
N THR A 236 18.87 2.02 -4.73
CA THR A 236 19.80 1.64 -3.65
C THR A 236 20.39 0.24 -3.82
N GLY A 237 19.90 -0.54 -4.81
CA GLY A 237 20.27 -1.94 -5.03
C GLY A 237 19.49 -2.95 -4.18
N VAL A 238 18.67 -2.50 -3.24
CA VAL A 238 17.82 -3.35 -2.40
C VAL A 238 16.51 -3.72 -3.11
N GLU A 239 16.11 -2.94 -4.12
CA GLU A 239 14.83 -3.04 -4.82
C GLU A 239 14.59 -4.43 -5.41
N TYR A 240 15.61 -5.05 -6.01
CA TYR A 240 15.51 -6.41 -6.56
C TYR A 240 15.26 -7.45 -5.47
N ILE A 241 15.98 -7.35 -4.35
CA ILE A 241 15.85 -8.28 -3.22
C ILE A 241 14.46 -8.11 -2.58
N ALA A 242 14.02 -6.86 -2.39
CA ALA A 242 12.71 -6.55 -1.82
C ALA A 242 11.57 -7.09 -2.68
N ALA A 243 11.64 -6.92 -4.00
CA ALA A 243 10.64 -7.46 -4.94
C ALA A 243 10.58 -8.98 -4.93
N ARG A 244 11.74 -9.64 -5.00
CA ARG A 244 11.84 -11.10 -4.98
C ARG A 244 11.32 -11.70 -3.67
N ASP A 245 11.71 -11.15 -2.53
CA ASP A 245 11.43 -11.70 -1.21
C ASP A 245 10.04 -11.31 -0.67
N SER A 246 9.36 -10.36 -1.30
CA SER A 246 7.96 -9.99 -0.96
C SER A 246 6.97 -11.13 -1.19
N GLY A 247 7.27 -12.01 -2.15
CA GLY A 247 6.37 -13.08 -2.59
C GLY A 247 5.31 -12.62 -3.60
N SER A 248 5.34 -11.35 -4.02
CA SER A 248 4.43 -10.81 -5.05
C SER A 248 4.92 -11.09 -6.47
N THR A 249 6.19 -11.49 -6.64
CA THR A 249 6.77 -11.92 -7.92
C THR A 249 6.86 -13.43 -7.97
N ILE A 250 6.87 -13.99 -9.17
CA ILE A 250 7.04 -15.43 -9.35
C ILE A 250 8.51 -15.75 -9.58
N VAL A 251 9.06 -16.57 -8.69
CA VAL A 251 10.48 -16.96 -8.66
C VAL A 251 10.64 -18.39 -9.14
N CYS A 252 11.66 -18.64 -9.96
CA CYS A 252 11.97 -19.98 -10.48
C CYS A 252 12.49 -20.89 -9.36
N LYS A 253 11.92 -22.11 -9.25
CA LYS A 253 12.27 -23.09 -8.21
C LYS A 253 13.53 -23.89 -8.51
N ALA A 254 13.86 -24.05 -9.79
CA ALA A 254 14.98 -24.87 -10.25
C ALA A 254 15.52 -24.36 -11.59
N ASP A 255 16.80 -24.61 -11.86
CA ASP A 255 17.41 -24.31 -13.16
C ASP A 255 16.70 -25.06 -14.29
N GLY A 256 16.42 -24.36 -15.40
CA GLY A 256 15.71 -24.96 -16.51
C GLY A 256 15.60 -24.08 -17.74
N VAL A 257 14.78 -24.53 -18.68
CA VAL A 257 14.46 -23.81 -19.91
C VAL A 257 12.96 -23.60 -19.97
N VAL A 258 12.53 -22.39 -20.29
CA VAL A 258 11.11 -22.06 -20.46
C VAL A 258 10.58 -22.75 -21.71
N GLU A 259 9.63 -23.68 -21.54
CA GLU A 259 8.99 -24.38 -22.64
C GLU A 259 7.80 -23.59 -23.18
N TYR A 260 7.06 -22.94 -22.28
CA TYR A 260 5.85 -22.17 -22.61
C TYR A 260 5.67 -20.99 -21.66
N ALA A 261 5.28 -19.86 -22.19
CA ALA A 261 4.93 -18.67 -21.39
C ALA A 261 3.76 -17.94 -22.06
N ASP A 262 2.70 -17.73 -21.28
CA ASP A 262 1.55 -16.88 -21.65
C ASP A 262 1.11 -16.04 -20.43
N SER A 263 0.02 -15.28 -20.57
CA SER A 263 -0.55 -14.47 -19.50
C SER A 263 -1.17 -15.27 -18.35
N LYS A 264 -1.36 -16.58 -18.48
CA LYS A 264 -2.01 -17.43 -17.47
C LYS A 264 -1.04 -18.38 -16.79
N LYS A 265 -0.02 -18.84 -17.51
CA LYS A 265 0.95 -19.79 -16.95
C LYS A 265 2.29 -19.76 -17.64
N ILE A 266 3.32 -20.13 -16.88
CA ILE A 266 4.66 -20.37 -17.38
C ILE A 266 5.01 -21.83 -17.07
N ILE A 267 5.61 -22.54 -18.04
CA ILE A 267 6.08 -23.92 -17.87
C ILE A 267 7.60 -23.94 -18.06
N VAL A 268 8.31 -24.35 -17.03
CA VAL A 268 9.78 -24.49 -17.04
C VAL A 268 10.13 -25.98 -17.02
N LYS A 269 10.90 -26.42 -18.02
CA LYS A 269 11.45 -27.77 -18.07
C LYS A 269 12.78 -27.80 -17.36
N ASN A 270 12.88 -28.61 -16.30
CA ASN A 270 14.07 -28.81 -15.50
C ASN A 270 14.55 -30.26 -15.57
N ALA A 271 15.67 -30.60 -14.90
CA ALA A 271 16.23 -31.93 -14.85
C ALA A 271 15.32 -32.99 -14.18
N LYS A 272 14.37 -32.55 -13.34
CA LYS A 272 13.45 -33.42 -12.58
C LYS A 272 12.06 -33.55 -13.24
N GLY A 273 11.74 -32.72 -14.23
CA GLY A 273 10.44 -32.73 -14.89
C GLY A 273 10.03 -31.35 -15.39
N LYS A 274 8.74 -31.03 -15.29
CA LYS A 274 8.16 -29.74 -15.66
C LYS A 274 7.57 -29.07 -14.43
N ASP A 275 7.94 -27.83 -14.19
CA ASP A 275 7.34 -26.98 -13.18
C ASP A 275 6.33 -26.05 -13.86
N GLU A 276 5.10 -26.03 -13.36
CA GLU A 276 4.05 -25.14 -13.82
C GLU A 276 3.85 -24.01 -12.82
N TYR A 277 3.84 -22.77 -13.31
CA TYR A 277 3.59 -21.55 -12.54
C TYR A 277 2.32 -20.88 -13.08
N TYR A 278 1.32 -20.72 -12.24
CA TYR A 278 0.08 -20.03 -12.58
C TYR A 278 0.19 -18.55 -12.26
N LEU A 279 -0.26 -17.71 -13.20
CA LEU A 279 -0.21 -16.26 -13.11
C LEU A 279 -1.59 -15.73 -12.70
N ALA A 280 -1.61 -14.84 -11.68
CA ALA A 280 -2.80 -14.10 -11.33
C ALA A 280 -3.02 -12.98 -12.34
N ASN A 281 -4.28 -12.74 -12.72
CA ASN A 281 -4.66 -11.68 -13.66
C ASN A 281 -5.84 -10.90 -13.10
N PHE A 282 -5.63 -9.61 -12.85
CA PHE A 282 -6.66 -8.68 -12.37
C PHE A 282 -7.40 -9.20 -11.13
N GLU A 283 -6.66 -9.75 -10.17
CA GLU A 283 -7.21 -10.14 -8.89
C GLU A 283 -7.29 -8.93 -7.95
N ARG A 284 -8.32 -8.90 -7.13
CA ARG A 284 -8.49 -7.86 -6.12
C ARG A 284 -7.57 -8.12 -4.94
N SER A 285 -6.74 -7.13 -4.58
CA SER A 285 -6.00 -7.15 -3.32
C SER A 285 -6.87 -6.73 -2.12
N ASN A 286 -6.37 -6.92 -0.90
CA ASN A 286 -7.05 -6.48 0.32
C ASN A 286 -7.32 -4.96 0.36
N ALA A 287 -6.50 -4.18 -0.33
CA ALA A 287 -6.60 -2.72 -0.43
C ALA A 287 -7.31 -2.25 -1.71
N GLU A 288 -8.11 -3.12 -2.35
CA GLU A 288 -8.86 -2.80 -3.57
C GLU A 288 -8.00 -2.41 -4.78
N SER A 289 -6.70 -2.70 -4.70
CA SER A 289 -5.78 -2.52 -5.81
C SER A 289 -5.74 -3.75 -6.72
N ASN A 290 -5.21 -3.57 -7.92
CA ASN A 290 -5.02 -4.63 -8.90
C ASN A 290 -3.80 -5.48 -8.57
N PHE A 291 -3.97 -6.79 -8.51
CA PHE A 291 -2.90 -7.77 -8.40
C PHE A 291 -2.82 -8.57 -9.70
N SER A 292 -1.74 -8.38 -10.46
CA SER A 292 -1.53 -9.05 -11.75
C SER A 292 -0.08 -9.43 -11.91
N HIS A 293 0.16 -10.58 -12.55
CA HIS A 293 1.48 -11.03 -12.93
C HIS A 293 1.72 -10.84 -14.43
N ASN A 294 2.89 -10.33 -14.78
CA ASN A 294 3.34 -10.18 -16.16
C ASN A 294 4.58 -11.04 -16.40
N PRO A 295 4.58 -11.99 -17.35
CA PRO A 295 5.75 -12.79 -17.63
C PRO A 295 6.89 -11.94 -18.21
N ILE A 296 8.10 -12.10 -17.68
CA ILE A 296 9.31 -11.42 -18.18
C ILE A 296 10.02 -12.30 -19.20
N VAL A 297 9.87 -13.63 -19.05
CA VAL A 297 10.57 -14.64 -19.84
C VAL A 297 9.77 -15.08 -21.05
N ARG A 298 10.48 -15.57 -22.08
CA ARG A 298 9.91 -16.11 -23.31
C ARG A 298 10.23 -17.58 -23.47
N ALA A 299 9.47 -18.28 -24.28
CA ALA A 299 9.76 -19.68 -24.61
C ALA A 299 11.17 -19.80 -25.24
N GLY A 300 11.98 -20.67 -24.69
CA GLY A 300 13.38 -20.90 -25.07
C GLY A 300 14.43 -20.26 -24.14
N ASP A 301 14.02 -19.35 -23.27
CA ASP A 301 14.93 -18.70 -22.32
C ASP A 301 15.44 -19.70 -21.27
N LYS A 302 16.70 -19.54 -20.89
CA LYS A 302 17.29 -20.27 -19.77
C LYS A 302 17.08 -19.48 -18.49
N VAL A 303 16.58 -20.14 -17.46
CA VAL A 303 16.29 -19.53 -16.16
C VAL A 303 17.01 -20.29 -15.05
N HIS A 304 17.43 -19.55 -14.02
CA HIS A 304 18.15 -20.09 -12.87
C HIS A 304 17.25 -20.14 -11.63
N ARG A 305 17.61 -21.01 -10.72
CA ARG A 305 16.93 -21.08 -9.43
C ARG A 305 17.05 -19.73 -8.68
N GLY A 306 15.93 -19.18 -8.22
CA GLY A 306 15.88 -17.90 -7.52
C GLY A 306 15.73 -16.69 -8.43
N GLU A 307 15.70 -16.86 -9.74
CA GLU A 307 15.47 -15.81 -10.73
C GLU A 307 13.95 -15.49 -10.83
N VAL A 308 13.62 -14.21 -10.96
CA VAL A 308 12.24 -13.77 -11.17
C VAL A 308 11.85 -14.05 -12.61
N ILE A 309 10.77 -14.79 -12.82
CA ILE A 309 10.25 -15.18 -14.15
C ILE A 309 8.96 -14.43 -14.53
N ALA A 310 8.26 -13.89 -13.55
CA ALA A 310 7.13 -13.00 -13.80
C ALA A 310 7.10 -11.86 -12.78
N ASP A 311 6.91 -10.65 -13.28
CA ASP A 311 6.68 -9.45 -12.47
C ASP A 311 5.33 -9.49 -11.81
N GLY A 312 5.24 -8.94 -10.60
CA GLY A 312 4.00 -8.69 -9.87
C GLY A 312 3.55 -7.22 -9.97
N PRO A 313 2.60 -6.81 -9.13
CA PRO A 313 2.22 -5.41 -9.03
C PRO A 313 3.43 -4.56 -8.59
N SER A 314 3.55 -3.33 -9.10
CA SER A 314 4.65 -2.41 -8.77
C SER A 314 6.06 -3.02 -8.89
N THR A 315 6.28 -3.85 -9.89
CA THR A 315 7.59 -4.40 -10.22
C THR A 315 7.90 -4.23 -11.72
N ASP A 316 9.17 -4.07 -12.05
CA ASP A 316 9.67 -3.95 -13.42
C ASP A 316 10.97 -4.74 -13.55
N LYS A 317 10.96 -5.78 -14.39
CA LYS A 317 12.10 -6.70 -14.61
C LYS A 317 12.70 -7.28 -13.31
N GLY A 318 11.83 -7.59 -12.36
CA GLY A 318 12.22 -8.13 -11.05
C GLY A 318 12.65 -7.08 -10.02
N GLU A 319 12.67 -5.80 -10.35
CA GLU A 319 12.96 -4.71 -9.42
C GLU A 319 11.68 -4.04 -8.93
N LEU A 320 11.71 -3.51 -7.71
CA LEU A 320 10.61 -2.75 -7.13
C LEU A 320 10.40 -1.43 -7.88
N ALA A 321 9.20 -1.22 -8.39
CA ALA A 321 8.83 -0.08 -9.21
C ALA A 321 7.55 0.58 -8.67
N LEU A 322 7.70 1.40 -7.63
CA LEU A 322 6.58 2.04 -6.91
C LEU A 322 6.02 3.29 -7.60
N GLY A 323 6.74 3.88 -8.55
CA GLY A 323 6.39 5.16 -9.18
C GLY A 323 6.95 5.31 -10.58
N LYS A 324 7.28 6.56 -10.94
CA LYS A 324 7.80 6.96 -12.25
C LYS A 324 8.93 7.96 -12.15
N ASN A 325 9.88 7.88 -13.08
CA ASN A 325 10.96 8.85 -13.22
C ASN A 325 10.48 10.09 -14.01
N MET A 326 10.29 11.21 -13.31
CA MET A 326 9.74 12.44 -13.89
C MET A 326 10.78 13.54 -14.01
N VAL A 327 10.71 14.31 -15.09
CA VAL A 327 11.48 15.54 -15.22
C VAL A 327 10.82 16.62 -14.36
N ILE A 328 11.54 17.08 -13.35
CA ILE A 328 11.05 18.00 -12.33
C ILE A 328 11.84 19.31 -12.39
N ALA A 329 11.13 20.43 -12.30
CA ALA A 329 11.69 21.74 -12.10
C ALA A 329 11.32 22.29 -10.71
N PHE A 330 12.31 22.77 -9.95
CA PHE A 330 12.08 23.45 -8.68
C PHE A 330 11.96 24.96 -8.91
N MET A 331 10.74 25.43 -9.11
CA MET A 331 10.42 26.83 -9.30
C MET A 331 9.02 27.18 -8.82
N THR A 332 8.78 28.44 -8.52
CA THR A 332 7.42 28.92 -8.25
C THR A 332 6.62 29.02 -9.57
N CYS A 333 5.36 28.59 -9.55
CA CYS A 333 4.47 28.58 -10.71
C CYS A 333 3.22 29.41 -10.43
N ASN A 334 3.30 30.73 -10.55
CA ASN A 334 2.20 31.67 -10.38
C ASN A 334 1.34 31.44 -9.09
N GLY A 335 1.95 30.89 -8.04
CA GLY A 335 1.28 30.53 -6.79
C GLY A 335 0.51 29.21 -6.81
N TYR A 336 0.40 28.53 -7.94
CA TYR A 336 -0.33 27.24 -8.02
C TYR A 336 0.39 26.07 -7.32
N ASN A 337 1.67 26.21 -7.00
CA ASN A 337 2.43 25.25 -6.22
C ASN A 337 2.77 25.74 -4.79
N TYR A 338 2.00 26.69 -4.28
CA TYR A 338 2.11 27.16 -2.90
C TYR A 338 1.76 26.05 -1.90
N GLU A 339 2.43 26.00 -0.74
CA GLU A 339 2.22 24.99 0.31
C GLU A 339 2.28 23.51 -0.18
N ASP A 340 3.33 23.16 -0.92
CA ASP A 340 3.56 21.80 -1.45
C ASP A 340 2.56 21.34 -2.50
N ALA A 341 1.77 22.22 -3.06
CA ALA A 341 0.94 21.87 -4.20
C ALA A 341 1.81 21.53 -5.41
N VAL A 342 1.35 20.60 -6.23
CA VAL A 342 2.06 20.06 -7.38
C VAL A 342 1.35 20.47 -8.66
N VAL A 343 2.11 21.01 -9.62
CA VAL A 343 1.62 21.31 -10.97
C VAL A 343 2.10 20.23 -11.91
N LEU A 344 1.17 19.60 -12.63
CA LEU A 344 1.43 18.50 -13.56
C LEU A 344 1.25 18.92 -15.01
N ASN A 345 1.99 18.24 -15.90
CA ASN A 345 1.79 18.29 -17.34
C ASN A 345 0.62 17.38 -17.75
N GLU A 346 -0.27 17.88 -18.62
CA GLU A 346 -1.41 17.11 -19.17
C GLU A 346 -0.96 15.86 -19.93
N LYS A 347 0.23 15.85 -20.48
CA LYS A 347 0.85 14.68 -21.12
C LYS A 347 0.82 13.44 -20.23
N LEU A 348 1.05 13.61 -18.91
CA LEU A 348 1.00 12.50 -17.95
C LEU A 348 -0.38 11.83 -17.87
N VAL A 349 -1.43 12.61 -18.08
CA VAL A 349 -2.82 12.11 -18.11
C VAL A 349 -3.15 11.48 -19.46
N LYS A 350 -2.69 12.08 -20.56
CA LYS A 350 -2.92 11.58 -21.93
C LYS A 350 -2.25 10.21 -22.14
N ASP A 351 -1.01 10.07 -21.68
CA ASP A 351 -0.18 8.87 -21.89
C ASP A 351 -0.41 7.79 -20.81
N ASP A 352 -1.42 7.94 -19.94
CA ASP A 352 -1.73 7.01 -18.86
C ASP A 352 -0.53 6.72 -17.92
N VAL A 353 0.33 7.71 -17.64
CA VAL A 353 1.58 7.52 -16.88
C VAL A 353 1.31 7.13 -15.43
N TYR A 354 0.37 7.82 -14.76
CA TYR A 354 -0.03 7.55 -13.38
C TYR A 354 -1.42 6.91 -13.27
N THR A 355 -1.84 6.20 -14.29
CA THR A 355 -3.11 5.49 -14.27
C THR A 355 -3.01 4.22 -13.45
N SER A 356 -3.98 3.99 -12.59
CA SER A 356 -4.10 2.82 -11.73
C SER A 356 -5.45 2.11 -11.93
N LEU A 357 -5.45 0.79 -11.67
CA LEU A 357 -6.66 -0.02 -11.72
C LEU A 357 -7.09 -0.34 -10.27
N HIS A 358 -8.36 -0.15 -9.99
CA HIS A 358 -8.97 -0.44 -8.70
C HIS A 358 -10.11 -1.41 -8.89
N ILE A 359 -10.18 -2.44 -8.02
CA ILE A 359 -11.20 -3.48 -8.09
C ILE A 359 -11.98 -3.46 -6.78
N GLU A 360 -13.18 -2.95 -6.83
CA GLU A 360 -14.11 -2.94 -5.72
C GLU A 360 -15.08 -4.12 -5.83
N HIS A 361 -15.63 -4.56 -4.71
CA HIS A 361 -16.67 -5.58 -4.71
C HIS A 361 -17.89 -5.12 -3.92
N TYR A 362 -19.05 -5.51 -4.42
CA TYR A 362 -20.34 -5.23 -3.82
C TYR A 362 -21.06 -6.55 -3.58
N ASP A 363 -21.46 -6.77 -2.34
CA ASP A 363 -22.12 -8.00 -1.90
C ASP A 363 -23.60 -7.75 -1.64
N ILE A 364 -24.44 -8.68 -2.05
CA ILE A 364 -25.84 -8.71 -1.68
C ILE A 364 -26.23 -10.09 -1.16
N ASP A 365 -26.84 -10.10 0.03
CA ASP A 365 -27.36 -11.30 0.65
C ASP A 365 -28.83 -11.50 0.29
N CYS A 366 -29.21 -12.72 -0.02
CA CYS A 366 -30.58 -13.16 -0.15
C CYS A 366 -30.95 -13.97 1.11
N ARG A 367 -31.90 -13.45 1.90
CA ARG A 367 -32.25 -13.99 3.22
C ARG A 367 -33.64 -14.60 3.23
N ASP A 368 -33.82 -15.61 4.09
CA ASP A 368 -35.13 -16.13 4.40
C ASP A 368 -35.75 -15.25 5.49
N THR A 369 -36.77 -14.44 5.15
CA THR A 369 -37.48 -13.57 6.08
C THR A 369 -38.73 -14.24 6.62
N LYS A 370 -39.28 -13.73 7.73
CA LYS A 370 -40.55 -14.25 8.31
C LYS A 370 -41.76 -14.12 7.38
N LEU A 371 -41.69 -13.23 6.40
CA LEU A 371 -42.75 -12.94 5.42
C LEU A 371 -42.59 -13.73 4.12
N GLY A 372 -41.50 -14.49 4.00
CA GLY A 372 -41.14 -15.28 2.82
C GLY A 372 -39.69 -15.09 2.44
N PRO A 373 -39.15 -15.93 1.55
CA PRO A 373 -37.77 -15.78 1.08
C PRO A 373 -37.63 -14.56 0.19
N GLU A 374 -36.49 -13.87 0.27
CA GLU A 374 -36.09 -12.87 -0.72
C GLU A 374 -35.75 -13.58 -2.04
N GLU A 375 -36.06 -12.96 -3.16
CA GLU A 375 -35.79 -13.52 -4.46
C GLU A 375 -34.91 -12.61 -5.30
N ILE A 376 -34.00 -13.24 -6.06
CA ILE A 376 -33.18 -12.56 -7.04
C ILE A 376 -33.85 -12.75 -8.39
N THR A 377 -34.28 -11.65 -9.01
CA THR A 377 -35.07 -11.68 -10.24
C THR A 377 -34.81 -10.46 -11.11
N ARG A 378 -34.98 -10.62 -12.41
CA ARG A 378 -34.98 -9.50 -13.37
C ARG A 378 -36.29 -8.70 -13.31
N ASP A 379 -37.37 -9.29 -12.79
CA ASP A 379 -38.67 -8.65 -12.72
C ASP A 379 -38.82 -7.80 -11.46
N ILE A 380 -38.31 -6.56 -11.53
CA ILE A 380 -38.27 -5.60 -10.45
C ILE A 380 -39.45 -4.62 -10.64
N PRO A 381 -40.25 -4.37 -9.58
CA PRO A 381 -41.36 -3.43 -9.68
C PRO A 381 -40.86 -2.00 -9.88
N ASN A 382 -41.60 -1.20 -10.66
CA ASN A 382 -41.35 0.23 -10.93
C ASN A 382 -40.00 0.53 -11.60
N VAL A 383 -39.41 -0.42 -12.32
CA VAL A 383 -38.15 -0.23 -13.06
C VAL A 383 -38.43 -0.38 -14.56
N SER A 384 -37.91 0.56 -15.36
CA SER A 384 -38.05 0.54 -16.80
C SER A 384 -37.31 -0.65 -17.45
N GLU A 385 -37.73 -1.06 -18.62
CA GLU A 385 -37.08 -2.16 -19.35
C GLU A 385 -35.66 -1.79 -19.79
N GLU A 386 -35.41 -0.51 -20.02
CA GLU A 386 -34.09 0.04 -20.35
C GLU A 386 -33.10 -0.10 -19.19
N ALA A 387 -33.51 0.18 -17.95
CA ALA A 387 -32.69 -0.01 -16.76
C ALA A 387 -32.38 -1.50 -16.45
N ARG A 388 -33.18 -2.44 -17.01
CA ARG A 388 -32.99 -3.90 -16.87
C ARG A 388 -32.25 -4.52 -18.03
N LYS A 389 -31.86 -3.74 -19.04
CA LYS A 389 -31.24 -4.21 -20.29
C LYS A 389 -29.97 -5.03 -20.06
N ASN A 390 -29.15 -4.61 -19.10
CA ASN A 390 -27.86 -5.21 -18.79
C ASN A 390 -27.93 -6.41 -17.85
N LEU A 391 -29.12 -6.73 -17.32
CA LEU A 391 -29.33 -7.90 -16.47
C LEU A 391 -29.54 -9.17 -17.31
N ASP A 392 -29.07 -10.29 -16.81
CA ASP A 392 -29.34 -11.63 -17.39
C ASP A 392 -30.74 -12.13 -16.98
N ALA A 393 -31.09 -13.34 -17.38
CA ALA A 393 -32.37 -13.97 -17.04
C ALA A 393 -32.56 -14.16 -15.52
N ASN A 394 -31.50 -14.26 -14.77
CA ASN A 394 -31.49 -14.43 -13.30
C ASN A 394 -31.51 -13.10 -12.53
N GLY A 395 -31.52 -11.95 -13.22
CA GLY A 395 -31.49 -10.65 -12.57
C GLY A 395 -30.10 -10.19 -12.14
N ILE A 396 -29.03 -10.79 -12.63
CA ILE A 396 -27.65 -10.47 -12.33
C ILE A 396 -27.05 -9.74 -13.54
N ILE A 397 -26.20 -8.73 -13.27
CA ILE A 397 -25.55 -7.97 -14.33
C ILE A 397 -24.54 -8.83 -15.11
N LYS A 398 -24.41 -8.58 -16.42
CA LYS A 398 -23.49 -9.29 -17.30
C LYS A 398 -22.06 -8.80 -17.13
N ILE A 399 -21.11 -9.72 -17.17
CA ILE A 399 -19.67 -9.41 -17.16
C ILE A 399 -19.31 -8.59 -18.41
N GLY A 400 -18.42 -7.60 -18.26
CA GLY A 400 -17.98 -6.71 -19.32
C GLY A 400 -18.91 -5.51 -19.57
N THR A 401 -19.99 -5.36 -18.80
CA THR A 401 -20.90 -4.21 -18.92
C THR A 401 -20.29 -3.00 -18.24
N GLU A 402 -20.32 -1.84 -18.89
CA GLU A 402 -20.03 -0.55 -18.30
C GLU A 402 -21.22 -0.09 -17.47
N VAL A 403 -20.95 0.34 -16.25
CA VAL A 403 -21.97 0.74 -15.28
C VAL A 403 -21.71 2.15 -14.76
N HIS A 404 -22.81 2.87 -14.51
CA HIS A 404 -22.83 4.21 -13.97
C HIS A 404 -23.63 4.26 -12.67
N GLU A 405 -23.49 5.37 -11.93
CA GLU A 405 -24.26 5.60 -10.71
C GLU A 405 -25.77 5.31 -10.89
N GLY A 406 -26.33 4.52 -9.98
CA GLY A 406 -27.74 4.17 -9.97
C GLY A 406 -28.12 2.95 -10.81
N ASP A 407 -27.24 2.43 -11.65
CA ASP A 407 -27.49 1.21 -12.42
C ASP A 407 -27.65 -0.01 -11.49
N ILE A 408 -28.50 -0.96 -11.91
CA ILE A 408 -28.80 -2.14 -11.12
C ILE A 408 -27.73 -3.20 -11.37
N LEU A 409 -27.03 -3.61 -10.30
CA LEU A 409 -26.07 -4.70 -10.33
C LEU A 409 -26.75 -6.06 -10.15
N VAL A 410 -27.65 -6.15 -9.18
CA VAL A 410 -28.40 -7.37 -8.87
C VAL A 410 -29.82 -6.98 -8.51
N GLY A 411 -30.79 -7.51 -9.26
CA GLY A 411 -32.20 -7.33 -8.98
C GLY A 411 -32.64 -8.23 -7.81
N LYS A 412 -33.07 -7.64 -6.71
CA LYS A 412 -33.60 -8.34 -5.55
C LYS A 412 -34.94 -7.75 -5.13
N VAL A 413 -35.87 -8.62 -4.81
CA VAL A 413 -37.18 -8.26 -4.27
C VAL A 413 -37.39 -8.91 -2.92
N THR A 414 -37.93 -8.13 -1.99
CA THR A 414 -38.23 -8.58 -0.62
C THR A 414 -39.75 -8.59 -0.41
N PRO A 415 -40.35 -9.64 0.15
CA PRO A 415 -41.77 -9.66 0.45
C PRO A 415 -42.18 -8.54 1.42
N LYS A 416 -43.25 -7.83 1.08
CA LYS A 416 -43.84 -6.78 1.94
C LYS A 416 -44.81 -7.43 2.93
N GLY A 417 -44.78 -7.02 4.20
CA GLY A 417 -45.85 -7.35 5.14
C GLY A 417 -47.17 -6.71 4.71
N MET A 418 -48.27 -7.39 4.97
CA MET A 418 -49.60 -6.83 4.76
C MET A 418 -49.74 -5.54 5.58
N GLN A 419 -49.55 -4.40 4.97
CA GLN A 419 -50.09 -3.13 5.46
C GLN A 419 -51.53 -3.03 4.95
N GLU A 420 -52.47 -2.69 5.82
CA GLU A 420 -53.82 -2.36 5.37
C GLU A 420 -53.73 -1.22 4.35
N LEU A 421 -54.05 -1.52 3.11
CA LEU A 421 -54.13 -0.53 2.03
C LEU A 421 -55.07 0.58 2.42
N THR A 422 -54.66 1.81 2.26
CA THR A 422 -55.54 2.99 2.43
C THR A 422 -56.70 2.91 1.44
N SER A 423 -57.81 3.58 1.75
CA SER A 423 -59.00 3.55 0.87
C SER A 423 -58.69 4.05 -0.54
N GLU A 424 -57.75 4.99 -0.67
CA GLU A 424 -57.27 5.53 -1.94
C GLU A 424 -56.44 4.52 -2.76
N GLU A 425 -55.57 3.79 -2.09
CA GLU A 425 -54.76 2.71 -2.71
C GLU A 425 -55.66 1.53 -3.18
N LYS A 426 -56.68 1.18 -2.41
CA LYS A 426 -57.69 0.18 -2.81
C LYS A 426 -58.45 0.62 -4.06
N LEU A 427 -58.75 1.91 -4.16
CA LEU A 427 -59.47 2.48 -5.32
C LEU A 427 -58.55 2.49 -6.58
N LEU A 428 -57.32 2.86 -6.43
CA LEU A 428 -56.32 2.83 -7.49
C LEU A 428 -56.08 1.38 -8.00
N HIS A 429 -56.02 0.41 -7.10
CA HIS A 429 -55.96 -1.02 -7.42
C HIS A 429 -57.15 -1.50 -8.22
N ALA A 430 -58.34 -1.03 -7.87
CA ALA A 430 -59.56 -1.40 -8.57
C ALA A 430 -59.67 -0.77 -9.97
N ILE A 431 -59.15 0.43 -10.17
CA ILE A 431 -59.24 1.19 -11.43
C ILE A 431 -58.19 0.75 -12.45
N PHE A 432 -56.97 0.52 -12.00
CA PHE A 432 -55.83 0.22 -12.90
C PHE A 432 -55.54 -1.28 -13.09
N GLY A 433 -56.22 -2.16 -12.36
CA GLY A 433 -56.11 -3.62 -12.55
C GLY A 433 -54.70 -4.20 -12.32
N GLU A 434 -53.78 -3.41 -11.78
CA GLU A 434 -52.45 -3.83 -11.49
C GLU A 434 -52.44 -4.79 -10.30
N LYS A 435 -52.08 -6.03 -10.54
CA LYS A 435 -51.58 -6.93 -9.49
C LYS A 435 -50.32 -6.29 -8.92
N THR A 436 -50.48 -5.35 -7.98
CA THR A 436 -49.31 -4.87 -7.20
C THR A 436 -48.73 -6.11 -6.52
N ARG A 437 -47.56 -6.50 -7.00
CA ARG A 437 -46.80 -7.55 -6.32
C ARG A 437 -46.56 -7.06 -4.90
N GLU A 438 -46.87 -7.91 -3.92
CA GLU A 438 -46.61 -7.68 -2.50
C GLU A 438 -45.10 -7.69 -2.17
N VAL A 439 -44.27 -7.09 -3.03
CA VAL A 439 -42.82 -7.09 -2.93
C VAL A 439 -42.27 -5.67 -3.02
N ARG A 440 -41.19 -5.45 -2.30
CA ARG A 440 -40.42 -4.20 -2.28
C ARG A 440 -39.12 -4.41 -3.08
N ASP A 441 -38.71 -3.41 -3.88
CA ASP A 441 -37.40 -3.36 -4.51
C ASP A 441 -36.30 -3.15 -3.46
N THR A 442 -35.38 -4.10 -3.35
CA THR A 442 -34.18 -4.06 -2.51
C THR A 442 -32.94 -4.37 -3.33
N SER A 443 -32.98 -4.07 -4.61
CA SER A 443 -31.89 -4.33 -5.57
C SER A 443 -30.60 -3.62 -5.18
N LEU A 444 -29.48 -4.27 -5.45
CA LEU A 444 -28.17 -3.66 -5.34
C LEU A 444 -27.92 -2.72 -6.51
N ARG A 445 -27.62 -1.48 -6.23
CA ARG A 445 -27.32 -0.44 -7.23
C ARG A 445 -25.90 0.07 -7.07
N VAL A 446 -25.34 0.57 -8.17
CA VAL A 446 -24.04 1.23 -8.18
C VAL A 446 -24.08 2.45 -7.30
N ALA A 447 -23.18 2.54 -6.33
CA ALA A 447 -23.04 3.68 -5.44
C ALA A 447 -22.44 4.89 -6.18
N HIS A 448 -22.61 6.09 -5.62
CA HIS A 448 -22.00 7.30 -6.14
C HIS A 448 -20.46 7.18 -6.17
N GLY A 449 -19.86 7.42 -7.34
CA GLY A 449 -18.41 7.32 -7.56
C GLY A 449 -17.88 5.90 -7.79
N ALA A 450 -18.77 4.91 -7.97
CA ALA A 450 -18.41 3.51 -8.25
C ALA A 450 -18.56 3.14 -9.74
N ASP A 451 -18.50 4.12 -10.63
CA ASP A 451 -18.59 3.91 -12.08
C ASP A 451 -17.42 3.03 -12.56
N GLY A 452 -17.70 2.09 -13.45
CA GLY A 452 -16.65 1.20 -13.96
C GLY A 452 -17.18 0.10 -14.87
N ILE A 453 -16.41 -0.97 -14.99
CA ILE A 453 -16.74 -2.13 -15.82
C ILE A 453 -16.88 -3.36 -14.93
N ILE A 454 -17.93 -4.15 -15.15
CA ILE A 454 -18.11 -5.41 -14.42
C ILE A 454 -17.03 -6.40 -14.84
N HIS A 455 -16.16 -6.73 -13.88
CA HIS A 455 -15.03 -7.63 -14.10
C HIS A 455 -15.41 -9.09 -13.90
N ASP A 456 -16.05 -9.40 -12.76
CA ASP A 456 -16.42 -10.76 -12.39
C ASP A 456 -17.68 -10.76 -11.52
N VAL A 457 -18.40 -11.88 -11.50
CA VAL A 457 -19.56 -12.10 -10.63
C VAL A 457 -19.48 -13.48 -10.02
N LYS A 458 -19.46 -13.55 -8.70
CA LYS A 458 -19.44 -14.82 -7.95
C LYS A 458 -20.75 -15.03 -7.21
N VAL A 459 -21.34 -16.20 -7.40
CA VAL A 459 -22.60 -16.60 -6.75
C VAL A 459 -22.27 -17.71 -5.75
N TYR A 460 -22.50 -17.44 -4.48
CA TYR A 460 -22.35 -18.39 -3.40
C TYR A 460 -23.71 -18.89 -2.97
N THR A 461 -23.88 -20.21 -2.97
CA THR A 461 -25.11 -20.91 -2.53
C THR A 461 -24.78 -21.87 -1.41
N LYS A 462 -25.79 -22.35 -0.71
CA LYS A 462 -25.61 -23.37 0.35
C LYS A 462 -24.93 -24.66 -0.13
N GLU A 463 -25.00 -24.92 -1.45
CA GLU A 463 -24.40 -26.10 -2.07
C GLU A 463 -22.91 -25.88 -2.38
N ASN A 464 -22.50 -24.63 -2.69
CA ASN A 464 -21.15 -24.28 -3.14
C ASN A 464 -20.28 -23.68 -2.05
N SER A 465 -20.83 -23.34 -0.88
CA SER A 465 -20.09 -22.68 0.19
C SER A 465 -20.62 -23.07 1.57
N ASP A 466 -19.71 -23.54 2.43
CA ASP A 466 -19.98 -23.84 3.84
C ASP A 466 -19.98 -22.59 4.73
N GLU A 467 -19.71 -21.40 4.17
CA GLU A 467 -19.45 -20.17 4.94
C GLU A 467 -20.64 -19.19 4.99
N LEU A 468 -21.80 -19.57 4.46
CA LEU A 468 -22.97 -18.70 4.49
C LEU A 468 -23.49 -18.51 5.92
N SER A 469 -23.82 -17.26 6.27
CA SER A 469 -24.42 -16.92 7.56
C SER A 469 -25.78 -17.62 7.74
N ALA A 470 -26.16 -17.89 8.97
CA ALA A 470 -27.45 -18.51 9.27
C ALA A 470 -28.60 -17.63 8.74
N GLY A 471 -29.53 -18.25 7.99
CA GLY A 471 -30.68 -17.56 7.38
C GLY A 471 -30.40 -16.93 6.01
N VAL A 472 -29.17 -17.00 5.50
CA VAL A 472 -28.82 -16.58 4.15
C VAL A 472 -28.91 -17.76 3.19
N SER A 473 -29.63 -17.60 2.08
CA SER A 473 -29.80 -18.63 1.05
C SER A 473 -28.75 -18.50 -0.06
N LYS A 474 -28.45 -17.27 -0.48
CA LYS A 474 -27.47 -16.96 -1.54
C LYS A 474 -26.74 -15.66 -1.20
N VAL A 475 -25.48 -15.54 -1.62
CA VAL A 475 -24.71 -14.29 -1.64
C VAL A 475 -24.20 -14.08 -3.05
N ILE A 476 -24.45 -12.91 -3.62
CA ILE A 476 -23.91 -12.52 -4.91
C ILE A 476 -22.91 -11.42 -4.68
N ARG A 477 -21.68 -11.64 -5.17
CA ARG A 477 -20.59 -10.70 -5.14
C ARG A 477 -20.26 -10.23 -6.55
N VAL A 478 -20.37 -8.94 -6.78
CA VAL A 478 -20.09 -8.30 -8.06
C VAL A 478 -18.79 -7.51 -7.94
N TYR A 479 -17.85 -7.73 -8.84
CA TYR A 479 -16.58 -7.01 -8.89
C TYR A 479 -16.63 -5.96 -9.98
N ILE A 480 -16.32 -4.70 -9.62
CA ILE A 480 -16.24 -3.56 -10.53
C ILE A 480 -14.79 -3.13 -10.63
N ILE A 481 -14.26 -3.04 -11.85
CA ILE A 481 -12.94 -2.51 -12.12
C ILE A 481 -13.05 -1.05 -12.56
N GLN A 482 -12.25 -0.19 -11.95
CA GLN A 482 -12.16 1.23 -12.25
C GLN A 482 -10.78 1.57 -12.76
N LYS A 483 -10.69 2.32 -13.85
CA LYS A 483 -9.46 2.91 -14.36
C LYS A 483 -9.38 4.35 -13.86
N ARG A 484 -8.49 4.63 -12.92
CA ARG A 484 -8.32 5.96 -12.33
C ARG A 484 -7.06 6.63 -12.85
N LYS A 485 -7.22 7.68 -13.63
CA LYS A 485 -6.15 8.57 -14.07
C LYS A 485 -5.78 9.52 -12.95
N ILE A 486 -4.56 10.09 -13.03
CA ILE A 486 -4.19 11.17 -12.10
C ILE A 486 -5.05 12.40 -12.33
N GLN A 487 -5.52 13.02 -11.28
CA GLN A 487 -6.38 14.19 -11.34
C GLN A 487 -6.06 15.20 -10.24
N VAL A 488 -6.61 16.40 -10.35
CA VAL A 488 -6.50 17.45 -9.32
C VAL A 488 -7.09 16.95 -8.01
N GLY A 489 -6.33 17.12 -6.92
CA GLY A 489 -6.70 16.65 -5.59
C GLY A 489 -6.05 15.31 -5.20
N ASP A 490 -5.44 14.58 -6.13
CA ASP A 490 -4.68 13.38 -5.83
C ASP A 490 -3.37 13.70 -5.12
N LYS A 491 -2.92 12.83 -4.24
CA LYS A 491 -1.70 13.02 -3.45
C LYS A 491 -0.53 12.30 -4.10
N MET A 492 0.57 13.00 -4.26
CA MET A 492 1.84 12.48 -4.75
C MET A 492 2.95 12.69 -3.74
N SER A 493 4.01 11.90 -3.82
CA SER A 493 5.22 12.04 -3.01
C SER A 493 6.46 11.55 -3.73
N GLY A 494 7.63 12.01 -3.30
CA GLY A 494 8.90 11.35 -3.57
C GLY A 494 9.21 10.32 -2.47
N ARG A 495 10.45 9.85 -2.45
CA ARG A 495 10.96 8.91 -1.42
C ARG A 495 11.53 9.62 -0.18
N HIS A 496 11.72 10.94 -0.23
CA HIS A 496 12.40 11.75 0.80
C HIS A 496 11.45 12.49 1.75
N GLY A 497 10.22 11.99 1.90
CA GLY A 497 9.22 12.63 2.74
C GLY A 497 8.61 13.92 2.16
N ASN A 498 8.93 14.28 0.94
CA ASN A 498 8.29 15.35 0.19
C ASN A 498 6.94 14.85 -0.33
N LYS A 499 5.87 15.51 0.08
CA LYS A 499 4.49 15.17 -0.28
C LYS A 499 3.75 16.40 -0.75
N GLY A 500 2.87 16.22 -1.72
CA GLY A 500 2.05 17.30 -2.22
C GLY A 500 0.75 16.81 -2.84
N VAL A 501 -0.18 17.73 -3.02
CA VAL A 501 -1.47 17.49 -3.66
C VAL A 501 -1.47 18.17 -5.02
N VAL A 502 -1.95 17.48 -6.04
CA VAL A 502 -2.07 18.03 -7.39
C VAL A 502 -3.07 19.19 -7.36
N SER A 503 -2.60 20.39 -7.68
CA SER A 503 -3.42 21.61 -7.70
C SER A 503 -3.90 21.97 -9.10
N LEU A 504 -3.05 21.72 -10.10
CA LEU A 504 -3.31 22.12 -11.47
C LEU A 504 -2.67 21.13 -12.44
N ILE A 505 -3.36 20.88 -13.54
CA ILE A 505 -2.84 20.14 -14.69
C ILE A 505 -2.82 21.11 -15.85
N LEU A 506 -1.62 21.47 -16.33
CA LEU A 506 -1.40 22.41 -17.44
C LEU A 506 -1.30 21.67 -18.76
N PRO A 507 -1.81 22.24 -19.86
CA PRO A 507 -1.52 21.78 -21.20
C PRO A 507 -0.01 21.72 -21.47
N GLU A 508 0.42 20.82 -22.34
CA GLU A 508 1.85 20.61 -22.64
C GLU A 508 2.54 21.88 -23.15
N GLU A 509 1.84 22.66 -23.95
CA GLU A 509 2.32 23.92 -24.53
C GLU A 509 2.50 25.06 -23.50
N ASP A 510 1.78 25.00 -22.38
CA ASP A 510 1.86 26.00 -21.30
C ASP A 510 2.93 25.68 -20.25
N MET A 511 3.47 24.46 -20.28
CA MET A 511 4.51 24.03 -19.35
C MET A 511 5.86 24.69 -19.64
N PRO A 512 6.67 24.98 -18.62
CA PRO A 512 8.07 25.33 -18.82
C PRO A 512 8.81 24.25 -19.60
N TYR A 513 9.73 24.63 -20.46
CA TYR A 513 10.50 23.68 -21.27
C TYR A 513 12.01 23.96 -21.25
N LEU A 514 12.78 22.92 -21.49
CA LEU A 514 14.24 22.93 -21.57
C LEU A 514 14.71 23.51 -22.90
N PRO A 515 16.00 23.93 -23.06
CA PRO A 515 16.54 24.45 -24.31
C PRO A 515 16.44 23.49 -25.50
N ASP A 516 16.31 22.19 -25.24
CA ASP A 516 16.11 21.15 -26.27
C ASP A 516 14.63 21.00 -26.70
N GLY A 517 13.73 21.81 -26.13
CA GLY A 517 12.30 21.77 -26.39
C GLY A 517 11.52 20.74 -25.55
N THR A 518 12.17 19.98 -24.68
CA THR A 518 11.49 19.00 -23.81
C THR A 518 10.71 19.73 -22.72
N PRO A 519 9.36 19.54 -22.62
CA PRO A 519 8.58 20.14 -21.56
C PRO A 519 8.88 19.44 -20.21
N VAL A 520 8.76 20.19 -19.13
CA VAL A 520 8.87 19.67 -17.77
C VAL A 520 7.60 18.89 -17.43
N ASP A 521 7.74 17.77 -16.74
CA ASP A 521 6.60 16.92 -16.35
C ASP A 521 5.91 17.41 -15.08
N ILE A 522 6.69 17.90 -14.11
CA ILE A 522 6.21 18.32 -12.79
C ILE A 522 6.94 19.60 -12.36
N VAL A 523 6.20 20.55 -11.78
CA VAL A 523 6.77 21.75 -11.15
C VAL A 523 6.52 21.71 -9.65
N LEU A 524 7.62 21.73 -8.88
CA LEU A 524 7.59 21.73 -7.41
C LEU A 524 8.07 23.07 -6.84
N ASN A 525 7.52 23.42 -5.66
CA ASN A 525 7.92 24.63 -4.96
C ASN A 525 9.26 24.43 -4.25
N PRO A 526 10.28 25.26 -4.54
CA PRO A 526 11.58 25.17 -3.88
C PRO A 526 11.52 25.48 -2.37
N GLN A 527 10.53 26.22 -1.89
CA GLN A 527 10.36 26.53 -0.47
C GLN A 527 10.08 25.28 0.39
N GLY A 528 9.67 24.17 -0.22
CA GLY A 528 9.45 22.88 0.44
C GLY A 528 10.73 22.16 0.87
N VAL A 529 11.92 22.62 0.47
CA VAL A 529 13.18 21.91 0.74
C VAL A 529 13.93 22.46 1.97
N PRO A 530 14.21 23.77 2.12
CA PRO A 530 15.14 24.26 3.13
C PRO A 530 14.69 23.97 4.58
N SER A 531 13.43 24.24 4.90
CA SER A 531 12.90 24.07 6.27
C SER A 531 12.76 22.59 6.66
N ARG A 532 12.72 21.70 5.71
CA ARG A 532 12.52 20.24 5.93
C ARG A 532 13.81 19.46 5.93
N MET A 533 14.89 20.05 5.45
CA MET A 533 16.24 19.48 5.49
C MET A 533 16.34 18.09 4.84
N ASN A 534 15.57 17.84 3.78
CA ASN A 534 15.62 16.61 3.01
C ASN A 534 16.37 16.81 1.69
N LEU A 535 17.68 17.01 1.80
CA LEU A 535 18.57 17.33 0.67
C LEU A 535 18.77 16.16 -0.29
N GLY A 536 18.55 14.92 0.16
CA GLY A 536 18.64 13.73 -0.68
C GLY A 536 17.81 13.80 -1.95
N GLN A 537 16.67 14.50 -1.93
CA GLN A 537 15.83 14.71 -3.12
C GLN A 537 16.55 15.53 -4.21
N ILE A 538 17.39 16.48 -3.84
CA ILE A 538 18.15 17.30 -4.81
C ILE A 538 19.30 16.49 -5.40
N LEU A 539 19.99 15.68 -4.59
CA LEU A 539 21.04 14.79 -5.07
C LEU A 539 20.47 13.73 -6.02
N GLU A 540 19.31 13.15 -5.68
CA GLU A 540 18.57 12.26 -6.58
C GLU A 540 18.19 12.94 -7.89
N LEU A 541 17.70 14.20 -7.83
CA LEU A 541 17.29 14.97 -8.99
C LEU A 541 18.45 15.12 -9.99
N HIS A 542 19.62 15.48 -9.51
CA HIS A 542 20.81 15.71 -10.36
C HIS A 542 21.36 14.42 -10.93
N LEU A 543 21.56 13.41 -10.08
CA LEU A 543 22.04 12.09 -10.52
C LEU A 543 21.04 11.41 -11.47
N GLY A 544 19.75 11.56 -11.23
CA GLY A 544 18.69 11.04 -12.10
C GLY A 544 18.71 11.65 -13.50
N MET A 545 19.01 12.96 -13.63
CA MET A 545 19.14 13.60 -14.93
C MET A 545 20.39 13.14 -15.67
N ALA A 546 21.51 12.98 -14.97
CA ALA A 546 22.73 12.39 -15.54
C ALA A 546 22.45 10.96 -16.04
N GLY A 547 21.78 10.13 -15.24
CA GLY A 547 21.39 8.76 -15.62
C GLY A 547 20.50 8.71 -16.85
N LYS A 548 19.49 9.58 -16.93
CA LYS A 548 18.60 9.67 -18.09
C LYS A 548 19.34 10.02 -19.37
N LYS A 549 20.29 10.98 -19.33
CA LYS A 549 21.09 11.38 -20.47
C LYS A 549 22.12 10.34 -20.90
N LEU A 550 22.74 9.65 -19.95
CA LEU A 550 23.75 8.61 -20.20
C LEU A 550 23.13 7.22 -20.46
N GLY A 551 21.83 7.05 -20.19
CA GLY A 551 21.15 5.75 -20.29
C GLY A 551 21.59 4.75 -19.22
N LEU A 552 21.99 5.23 -18.04
CA LEU A 552 22.48 4.44 -16.92
C LEU A 552 21.46 4.39 -15.76
N HIS A 553 21.47 3.29 -15.02
CA HIS A 553 20.82 3.17 -13.73
C HIS A 553 21.88 3.12 -12.64
N TYR A 554 21.68 3.89 -11.57
CA TYR A 554 22.61 4.00 -10.47
C TYR A 554 22.07 3.27 -9.24
N ALA A 555 22.95 2.50 -8.58
CA ALA A 555 22.69 1.93 -7.28
C ALA A 555 23.53 2.68 -6.23
N THR A 556 22.88 3.42 -5.35
CA THR A 556 23.49 4.18 -4.27
C THR A 556 23.03 3.60 -2.93
N PRO A 557 23.77 2.60 -2.37
CA PRO A 557 23.41 1.98 -1.09
C PRO A 557 23.33 3.01 0.04
N VAL A 558 22.43 2.77 0.98
CA VAL A 558 22.27 3.65 2.15
C VAL A 558 23.54 3.65 3.00
N PHE A 559 24.02 4.83 3.37
CA PHE A 559 25.27 5.10 4.11
C PHE A 559 26.58 4.71 3.40
N ASP A 560 26.51 4.30 2.14
CA ASP A 560 27.64 4.00 1.28
C ASP A 560 27.30 4.39 -0.17
N GLY A 561 26.69 5.57 -0.31
CA GLY A 561 26.22 6.11 -1.59
C GLY A 561 27.23 7.02 -2.27
N ALA A 562 26.85 7.52 -3.45
CA ALA A 562 27.65 8.45 -4.21
C ALA A 562 27.86 9.77 -3.47
N THR A 563 29.08 10.25 -3.48
CA THR A 563 29.46 11.56 -2.92
C THR A 563 29.03 12.71 -3.86
N VAL A 564 28.97 13.93 -3.33
CA VAL A 564 28.62 15.12 -4.13
C VAL A 564 29.60 15.33 -5.28
N ASP A 565 30.88 15.03 -5.06
CA ASP A 565 31.93 15.16 -6.07
C ASP A 565 31.73 14.14 -7.21
N GLU A 566 31.42 12.88 -6.87
CA GLU A 566 31.11 11.85 -7.86
C GLU A 566 29.86 12.19 -8.68
N ILE A 567 28.81 12.74 -8.03
CA ILE A 567 27.61 13.22 -8.73
C ILE A 567 27.97 14.34 -9.70
N SER A 568 28.82 15.28 -9.29
CA SER A 568 29.29 16.39 -10.16
C SER A 568 30.09 15.86 -11.36
N GLU A 569 30.92 14.84 -11.17
CA GLU A 569 31.65 14.16 -12.27
C GLU A 569 30.68 13.49 -13.25
N GLU A 570 29.68 12.76 -12.76
CA GLU A 570 28.67 12.13 -13.63
C GLU A 570 27.85 13.18 -14.40
N MET A 571 27.50 14.30 -13.75
CA MET A 571 26.83 15.43 -14.42
C MET A 571 27.72 16.04 -15.52
N ALA A 572 29.01 16.20 -15.26
CA ALA A 572 29.95 16.70 -16.26
C ALA A 572 30.07 15.74 -17.45
N LYS A 573 30.11 14.41 -17.23
CA LYS A 573 30.07 13.39 -18.30
C LYS A 573 28.80 13.47 -19.13
N ALA A 574 27.66 13.80 -18.50
CA ALA A 574 26.38 14.02 -19.16
C ALA A 574 26.26 15.37 -19.88
N GLY A 575 27.32 16.21 -19.88
CA GLY A 575 27.32 17.55 -20.47
C GLY A 575 26.38 18.54 -19.76
N MET A 576 26.27 18.41 -18.44
CA MET A 576 25.47 19.29 -17.56
C MET A 576 26.38 20.24 -16.80
N ASP A 577 25.86 21.41 -16.42
CA ASP A 577 26.55 22.29 -15.48
C ASP A 577 26.67 21.63 -14.11
N PRO A 578 27.81 21.77 -13.40
CA PRO A 578 28.04 21.16 -12.10
C PRO A 578 27.03 21.58 -11.01
N ASP A 579 26.42 22.76 -11.16
CA ASP A 579 25.39 23.27 -10.23
C ASP A 579 23.98 22.74 -10.49
N GLY A 580 23.80 21.91 -11.52
CA GLY A 580 22.52 21.28 -11.86
C GLY A 580 21.40 22.23 -12.28
N LYS A 581 21.74 23.49 -12.56
CA LYS A 581 20.78 24.51 -12.98
C LYS A 581 20.84 24.71 -14.49
N THR A 582 19.66 24.89 -15.09
CA THR A 582 19.52 25.15 -16.51
C THR A 582 18.59 26.35 -16.75
N VAL A 583 18.69 26.93 -17.95
CA VAL A 583 17.74 27.95 -18.38
C VAL A 583 16.45 27.27 -18.81
N LEU A 584 15.32 27.65 -18.25
CA LEU A 584 14.01 27.25 -18.71
C LEU A 584 13.32 28.36 -19.47
N PHE A 585 12.47 28.00 -20.40
CA PHE A 585 11.63 28.89 -21.19
C PHE A 585 10.18 28.79 -20.75
N ASN A 586 9.47 29.90 -20.70
CA ASN A 586 8.06 29.94 -20.39
C ASN A 586 7.24 29.42 -21.57
N GLY A 587 6.42 28.39 -21.37
CA GLY A 587 5.60 27.80 -22.43
C GLY A 587 4.64 28.78 -23.10
N ARG A 588 4.11 29.78 -22.34
CA ARG A 588 3.14 30.75 -22.85
C ARG A 588 3.77 31.90 -23.65
N THR A 589 4.93 32.40 -23.21
CA THR A 589 5.57 33.57 -23.82
C THR A 589 6.72 33.21 -24.72
N GLY A 590 7.33 32.02 -24.54
CA GLY A 590 8.54 31.60 -25.21
C GLY A 590 9.81 32.31 -24.74
N GLU A 591 9.71 33.17 -23.72
CA GLU A 591 10.84 33.89 -23.15
C GLU A 591 11.56 33.07 -22.09
N PRO A 592 12.89 33.22 -21.95
CA PRO A 592 13.62 32.56 -20.87
C PRO A 592 13.26 33.16 -19.51
N PHE A 593 13.25 32.34 -18.47
CA PHE A 593 13.14 32.82 -17.10
C PHE A 593 14.41 33.57 -16.68
N GLU A 594 14.28 34.61 -15.85
CA GLU A 594 15.41 35.47 -15.40
C GLU A 594 16.51 34.67 -14.70
N ASN A 595 16.13 33.67 -13.89
CA ASN A 595 17.05 32.84 -13.13
C ASN A 595 17.12 31.42 -13.69
N ARG A 596 18.32 30.83 -13.63
CA ARG A 596 18.48 29.41 -13.91
C ARG A 596 17.78 28.58 -12.84
N VAL A 597 17.11 27.53 -13.25
CA VAL A 597 16.28 26.66 -12.43
C VAL A 597 16.94 25.29 -12.24
N ALA A 598 16.86 24.72 -11.06
CA ALA A 598 17.26 23.34 -10.82
C ALA A 598 16.26 22.40 -11.49
N VAL A 599 16.72 21.65 -12.48
CA VAL A 599 15.92 20.69 -13.25
C VAL A 599 16.63 19.35 -13.29
N GLY A 600 15.88 18.30 -13.09
CA GLY A 600 16.43 16.96 -13.15
C GLY A 600 15.36 15.90 -13.17
N VAL A 601 15.76 14.67 -12.88
CA VAL A 601 14.85 13.52 -12.82
C VAL A 601 14.76 13.00 -11.39
N MET A 602 13.56 12.93 -10.86
CA MET A 602 13.27 12.36 -9.54
C MET A 602 12.14 11.34 -9.65
N TYR A 603 12.20 10.34 -8.80
CA TYR A 603 11.21 9.28 -8.74
C TYR A 603 10.00 9.72 -7.93
N MET A 604 8.84 9.82 -8.57
CA MET A 604 7.58 10.28 -7.96
C MET A 604 6.55 9.16 -7.90
N ILE A 605 5.83 9.12 -6.79
CA ILE A 605 4.90 8.07 -6.40
C ILE A 605 3.49 8.64 -6.30
N LYS A 606 2.50 7.94 -6.85
CA LYS A 606 1.08 8.21 -6.60
C LYS A 606 0.66 7.47 -5.32
N LEU A 607 0.09 8.19 -4.35
CA LEU A 607 -0.33 7.61 -3.08
C LEU A 607 -1.79 7.13 -3.11
N HIS A 608 -2.12 6.19 -2.24
CA HIS A 608 -3.47 5.65 -2.04
C HIS A 608 -4.40 6.62 -1.28
N HIS A 609 -4.31 7.91 -1.62
CA HIS A 609 -5.15 9.00 -1.14
C HIS A 609 -5.67 9.78 -2.34
N MET A 610 -6.61 9.17 -3.06
CA MET A 610 -7.20 9.75 -4.26
C MET A 610 -8.44 10.56 -3.93
N VAL A 611 -8.68 11.60 -4.71
CA VAL A 611 -9.81 12.51 -4.49
C VAL A 611 -11.15 11.78 -4.65
N ASP A 612 -11.25 10.83 -5.58
CA ASP A 612 -12.49 10.08 -5.82
C ASP A 612 -13.00 9.32 -4.59
N ASP A 613 -12.07 8.86 -3.74
CA ASP A 613 -12.44 8.17 -2.49
C ASP A 613 -12.88 9.12 -1.38
N LYS A 614 -12.56 10.42 -1.48
CA LYS A 614 -12.74 11.41 -0.43
C LYS A 614 -13.80 12.47 -0.74
N ILE A 615 -14.03 12.77 -2.02
CA ILE A 615 -15.06 13.72 -2.42
C ILE A 615 -16.44 13.17 -2.09
N HIS A 616 -17.23 13.97 -1.37
CA HIS A 616 -18.55 13.58 -0.93
C HIS A 616 -19.44 14.81 -0.70
N ALA A 617 -20.68 14.70 -1.12
CA ALA A 617 -21.71 15.69 -0.87
C ALA A 617 -23.05 14.99 -0.58
N ARG A 618 -23.91 15.66 0.19
CA ARG A 618 -25.24 15.15 0.53
C ARG A 618 -26.24 16.31 0.57
N SER A 619 -27.39 16.11 -0.02
CA SER A 619 -28.59 16.93 0.21
C SER A 619 -29.50 16.25 1.22
N THR A 620 -30.07 15.12 0.86
CA THR A 620 -30.92 14.25 1.70
C THR A 620 -30.42 12.82 1.60
N GLY A 621 -30.57 12.04 2.66
CA GLY A 621 -30.09 10.64 2.69
C GLY A 621 -30.56 9.90 3.94
N PRO A 622 -29.94 8.78 4.30
CA PRO A 622 -30.34 7.94 5.42
C PRO A 622 -30.09 8.61 6.77
N TYR A 623 -30.97 8.34 7.72
CA TYR A 623 -30.93 8.83 9.09
C TYR A 623 -30.74 7.67 10.07
N SER A 624 -30.13 7.95 11.23
CA SER A 624 -30.01 6.97 12.32
C SER A 624 -31.40 6.62 12.87
N LEU A 625 -31.62 5.34 13.17
CA LEU A 625 -32.89 4.87 13.71
C LEU A 625 -33.20 5.44 15.11
N VAL A 626 -32.19 5.63 15.96
CA VAL A 626 -32.36 6.07 17.34
C VAL A 626 -32.42 7.59 17.44
N THR A 627 -31.43 8.28 16.88
CA THR A 627 -31.29 9.74 17.05
C THR A 627 -32.02 10.55 15.97
N GLN A 628 -32.45 9.92 14.87
CA GLN A 628 -33.04 10.57 13.69
C GLN A 628 -32.15 11.68 13.10
N GLN A 629 -30.85 11.57 13.31
CA GLN A 629 -29.84 12.44 12.73
C GLN A 629 -29.23 11.79 11.48
N PRO A 630 -28.72 12.60 10.51
CA PRO A 630 -27.99 12.06 9.37
C PRO A 630 -26.85 11.13 9.80
N LEU A 631 -26.67 10.02 9.08
CA LEU A 631 -25.51 9.14 9.28
C LEU A 631 -24.21 9.87 8.94
N GLY A 632 -23.07 9.38 9.41
CA GLY A 632 -21.75 9.91 9.09
C GLY A 632 -21.00 9.03 8.08
N GLY A 633 -20.09 9.65 7.33
CA GLY A 633 -19.21 8.96 6.39
C GLY A 633 -19.76 8.78 4.97
N LYS A 634 -18.86 8.77 3.99
CA LYS A 634 -19.18 8.63 2.54
C LYS A 634 -19.87 7.30 2.23
N ALA A 635 -19.39 6.20 2.82
CA ALA A 635 -19.92 4.85 2.57
C ALA A 635 -21.39 4.68 2.94
N GLN A 636 -21.90 5.49 3.88
CA GLN A 636 -23.29 5.49 4.35
C GLN A 636 -24.11 6.62 3.75
N PHE A 637 -23.59 7.33 2.76
CA PHE A 637 -24.17 8.54 2.21
C PHE A 637 -24.54 9.55 3.32
N GLY A 638 -23.59 9.73 4.25
CA GLY A 638 -23.77 10.57 5.44
C GLY A 638 -23.54 12.05 5.19
N GLY A 639 -23.92 12.86 6.17
CA GLY A 639 -23.69 14.30 6.16
C GLY A 639 -22.46 14.71 6.98
N GLN A 640 -22.04 15.96 6.80
CA GLN A 640 -20.97 16.55 7.60
C GLN A 640 -21.49 16.87 9.01
N ARG A 641 -20.67 16.58 10.02
CA ARG A 641 -21.00 16.96 11.39
C ARG A 641 -20.64 18.43 11.62
N PHE A 642 -21.64 19.22 11.94
CA PHE A 642 -21.46 20.59 12.42
C PHE A 642 -21.43 20.57 13.95
N GLY A 643 -20.23 20.47 14.54
CA GLY A 643 -20.03 20.32 15.97
C GLY A 643 -20.01 21.66 16.72
N GLU A 644 -19.75 21.61 18.02
CA GLU A 644 -19.71 22.77 18.91
C GLU A 644 -18.61 23.77 18.48
N MET A 645 -17.45 23.29 18.08
CA MET A 645 -16.35 24.15 17.64
C MET A 645 -16.66 24.90 16.34
N GLU A 646 -17.37 24.28 15.40
CA GLU A 646 -17.83 24.90 14.15
C GLU A 646 -18.87 25.99 14.43
N VAL A 647 -19.71 25.80 15.44
CA VAL A 647 -20.64 26.83 15.91
C VAL A 647 -19.87 28.05 16.45
N TRP A 648 -18.78 27.85 17.19
CA TRP A 648 -17.94 28.97 17.66
C TRP A 648 -17.34 29.77 16.51
N ALA A 649 -16.94 29.10 15.44
CA ALA A 649 -16.48 29.78 14.24
C ALA A 649 -17.55 30.67 13.62
N LEU A 650 -18.80 30.21 13.56
CA LEU A 650 -19.91 31.02 13.09
C LEU A 650 -20.18 32.25 13.99
N TYR A 651 -20.04 32.10 15.31
CA TYR A 651 -20.12 33.23 16.23
C TYR A 651 -19.02 34.26 15.93
N ALA A 652 -17.79 33.80 15.71
CA ALA A 652 -16.66 34.68 15.39
C ALA A 652 -16.87 35.46 14.09
N TYR A 653 -17.49 34.86 13.09
CA TYR A 653 -17.83 35.50 11.82
C TYR A 653 -19.15 36.30 11.86
N GLY A 654 -19.90 36.29 12.98
CA GLY A 654 -21.19 36.98 13.10
C GLY A 654 -22.28 36.44 12.18
N ALA A 655 -22.24 35.16 11.85
CA ALA A 655 -23.16 34.48 10.93
C ALA A 655 -24.52 34.20 11.61
N CYS A 656 -25.22 35.24 12.06
CA CYS A 656 -26.40 35.15 12.91
C CYS A 656 -27.51 34.26 12.36
N LEU A 657 -27.79 34.34 11.08
CA LEU A 657 -28.87 33.57 10.45
C LEU A 657 -28.63 32.07 10.47
N LEU A 658 -27.35 31.62 10.45
CA LEU A 658 -27.02 30.21 10.50
C LEU A 658 -27.11 29.61 11.90
N TYR A 659 -26.55 30.29 12.93
CA TYR A 659 -26.55 29.74 14.29
C TYR A 659 -27.84 29.98 15.07
N THR A 660 -28.73 30.84 14.58
CA THR A 660 -30.06 31.06 15.15
C THR A 660 -31.16 30.31 14.41
N SER A 661 -30.84 29.50 13.42
CA SER A 661 -31.82 28.68 12.71
C SER A 661 -32.61 27.80 13.67
N PRO A 662 -33.96 27.86 13.65
CA PRO A 662 -34.80 27.12 14.59
C PRO A 662 -34.85 25.62 14.31
N SER A 663 -34.41 25.17 13.13
CA SER A 663 -34.42 23.78 12.72
C SER A 663 -33.08 23.36 12.16
N PRO A 664 -32.42 22.35 12.74
CA PRO A 664 -31.22 21.77 12.16
C PRO A 664 -31.48 20.95 10.90
N ARG A 665 -32.70 20.83 10.45
CA ARG A 665 -33.13 20.11 9.24
C ARG A 665 -33.37 21.00 8.03
N ASP A 666 -33.45 22.32 8.23
CA ASP A 666 -33.69 23.31 7.18
C ASP A 666 -32.40 23.88 6.59
#